data_bdfc7afa2a82657cef347c27c5e787ea
#
_entry.id   bdfc7afa2a82657cef347c27c5e787ea
#
_cell.length_a   1.000
_cell.length_b   1.000
_cell.length_c   1.000
_cell.angle_alpha   90.00
_cell.angle_beta   90.00
_cell.angle_gamma   90.00
#
_symmetry.space_group_name_H-M   'P 1'
#
loop_
_entity.id
_entity.type
_entity.pdbx_description
1 polymer ?
#
loop_
_entity_poly.entity_id
_entity_poly.type
_entity_poly.pdbx_seq_one_letter_code
_entity_poly.pdbx_strand_id
1 'polypeptide(L)'
;MKISLANRLEIGLFRHKLFVLMLFVLASFFLIFQATQIKLDASFTKNIPLNHSYMKTYLKHSENFGGANNILISVCNSDDDIFTADFFNALKGVHDKLFFIPGVDRIQVKSLFSPSTRFVEVVEDGFAGGPVIPANFQADEQGLAVVKANIEKAGIVGSIVADDYSCAMVKASLLDFNPDTGEKLDTLTMATQLEQEIRAEFEQGNISVHIIGFAKMVGDVAEGAKGVVVFFAIAIAITAVMVFFFCHSVSLTLLPIVCSLVAVVWQMGMLSTLGFGLDPMSILVPFLVFAIGVSHGVQMINSVVKKVHLGQSSQAAAQASFRALLIPGGIALLSDTVGFLTLLSIDIGIIRELAITASLGVAMIILTNLILLPLLVSYLTITPKDRKNEAGNISEESAVWRAMASFATKGPATVILILTVILYGLGVFNSQDLKIGELHAGAPALHESSRYNQDTFLITNKYAISVDYMSIIIETTPDACTYYDTMNIIDRFQWRMENVTGVQSTVSLASISKLVNAGYNEGNPNWRVIPRNQQTLVQSIARIPSSSGLLNSDCSAMPVILFLKDHKAETINRVIKEVKIAAQELGSQHIQFKLASGPVGVMAATNEAVAEAQLPMMIYVYGAVIILCLLSFRSVRATVVVVLPLYVVSTLAQWLMTALDIGLTVSTLPVIALGVGIGVDYGIYILSTMSTKLKEGANVHDAYLAALKERGSAVLITGITLAIGVSTWFFSDLKFQVDMGVLLTFMFLVNMLAAIIVLPALSAFLWSDKKQ
;
A
#
# COMPACT_ATOMS: atom_id res chain seq x y z
N MET A 1 -42.35 31.64 -10.61
CA MET A 1 -40.87 31.40 -10.59
C MET A 1 -40.57 30.26 -9.64
N LYS A 2 -40.18 29.07 -10.15
CA LYS A 2 -39.81 27.94 -9.23
C LYS A 2 -38.51 28.33 -8.54
N ILE A 3 -38.59 28.52 -7.22
CA ILE A 3 -37.41 28.79 -6.38
C ILE A 3 -36.42 27.61 -6.56
N SER A 4 -35.17 27.88 -6.96
CA SER A 4 -34.19 26.85 -7.16
C SER A 4 -33.92 26.07 -5.86
N LEU A 5 -33.51 24.81 -5.94
CA LEU A 5 -33.19 23.97 -4.76
C LEU A 5 -32.17 24.67 -3.86
N ALA A 6 -31.14 25.29 -4.43
CA ALA A 6 -30.10 26.04 -3.72
C ALA A 6 -30.69 27.19 -2.89
N ASN A 7 -31.67 27.92 -3.43
CA ASN A 7 -32.32 29.02 -2.71
C ASN A 7 -33.19 28.50 -1.54
N ARG A 8 -33.85 27.35 -1.69
CA ARG A 8 -34.64 26.76 -0.60
C ARG A 8 -33.75 26.28 0.54
N LEU A 9 -32.65 25.63 0.22
CA LEU A 9 -31.66 25.16 1.21
C LEU A 9 -31.02 26.35 1.93
N GLU A 10 -30.61 27.39 1.21
CA GLU A 10 -30.05 28.59 1.82
C GLU A 10 -31.02 29.22 2.83
N ILE A 11 -32.26 29.49 2.41
CA ILE A 11 -33.26 30.12 3.30
C ILE A 11 -33.46 29.27 4.57
N GLY A 12 -33.57 27.93 4.44
CA GLY A 12 -33.72 27.03 5.57
C GLY A 12 -32.52 27.06 6.52
N LEU A 13 -31.31 26.94 5.98
CA LEU A 13 -30.05 26.88 6.74
C LEU A 13 -29.76 28.19 7.49
N PHE A 14 -29.83 29.32 6.80
CA PHE A 14 -29.51 30.61 7.42
C PHE A 14 -30.63 31.14 8.32
N ARG A 15 -31.87 30.74 8.10
CA ARG A 15 -32.99 31.06 9.03
C ARG A 15 -32.83 30.33 10.37
N HIS A 16 -32.37 29.08 10.38
CA HIS A 16 -32.22 28.26 11.56
C HIS A 16 -30.74 28.01 11.90
N LYS A 17 -29.85 28.97 11.63
CA LYS A 17 -28.39 28.83 11.75
C LYS A 17 -27.93 28.37 13.13
N LEU A 18 -28.54 28.86 14.20
CA LEU A 18 -28.19 28.47 15.58
C LEU A 18 -28.51 26.99 15.85
N PHE A 19 -29.70 26.54 15.40
CA PHE A 19 -30.10 25.14 15.54
C PHE A 19 -29.17 24.21 14.78
N VAL A 20 -28.82 24.58 13.55
CA VAL A 20 -27.86 23.80 12.72
C VAL A 20 -26.50 23.74 13.40
N LEU A 21 -25.98 24.86 13.93
CA LEU A 21 -24.71 24.88 14.64
C LEU A 21 -24.75 24.00 15.92
N MET A 22 -25.85 24.02 16.67
CA MET A 22 -26.00 23.12 17.83
C MET A 22 -25.97 21.65 17.42
N LEU A 23 -26.59 21.31 16.30
CA LEU A 23 -26.55 19.94 15.76
C LEU A 23 -25.10 19.53 15.38
N PHE A 24 -24.33 20.43 14.73
CA PHE A 24 -22.92 20.19 14.43
C PHE A 24 -22.08 20.00 15.69
N VAL A 25 -22.30 20.81 16.73
CA VAL A 25 -21.60 20.67 18.02
C VAL A 25 -21.93 19.32 18.66
N LEU A 26 -23.22 18.95 18.72
CA LEU A 26 -23.65 17.67 19.31
C LEU A 26 -23.05 16.47 18.54
N ALA A 27 -23.11 16.50 17.20
CA ALA A 27 -22.50 15.48 16.35
C ALA A 27 -20.99 15.41 16.58
N SER A 28 -20.31 16.56 16.72
CA SER A 28 -18.88 16.61 16.98
C SER A 28 -18.52 15.95 18.31
N PHE A 29 -19.26 16.22 19.39
CA PHE A 29 -19.02 15.55 20.68
C PHE A 29 -19.18 14.03 20.59
N PHE A 30 -20.22 13.55 19.92
CA PHE A 30 -20.43 12.12 19.73
C PHE A 30 -19.30 11.48 18.89
N LEU A 31 -18.94 12.10 17.76
CA LEU A 31 -17.93 11.54 16.87
C LEU A 31 -16.50 11.69 17.41
N ILE A 32 -16.20 12.72 18.23
CA ILE A 32 -14.94 12.80 18.98
C ILE A 32 -14.82 11.61 19.94
N PHE A 33 -15.89 11.33 20.71
CA PHE A 33 -15.90 10.19 21.63
C PHE A 33 -15.66 8.87 20.87
N GLN A 34 -16.32 8.65 19.75
CA GLN A 34 -16.08 7.46 18.92
C GLN A 34 -14.69 7.42 18.30
N ALA A 35 -14.13 8.57 17.89
CA ALA A 35 -12.78 8.63 17.34
C ALA A 35 -11.70 8.20 18.35
N THR A 36 -11.92 8.41 19.66
CA THR A 36 -10.97 7.94 20.69
C THR A 36 -10.95 6.42 20.85
N GLN A 37 -11.90 5.71 20.28
CA GLN A 37 -12.01 4.24 20.36
C GLN A 37 -11.43 3.54 19.12
N ILE A 38 -10.90 4.30 18.14
CA ILE A 38 -10.36 3.73 16.92
C ILE A 38 -9.11 2.90 17.23
N LYS A 39 -9.03 1.69 16.65
CA LYS A 39 -7.91 0.78 16.85
C LYS A 39 -7.06 0.71 15.59
N LEU A 40 -5.76 0.47 15.75
CA LEU A 40 -4.90 0.07 14.64
C LEU A 40 -5.21 -1.38 14.28
N ASP A 41 -5.43 -1.64 13.00
CA ASP A 41 -5.71 -2.98 12.48
C ASP A 41 -4.75 -3.32 11.32
N ALA A 42 -3.68 -3.98 11.66
CA ALA A 42 -2.63 -4.41 10.72
C ALA A 42 -2.79 -5.90 10.36
N SER A 43 -4.02 -6.38 10.16
CA SER A 43 -4.29 -7.78 9.84
C SER A 43 -3.70 -8.18 8.48
N PHE A 44 -2.94 -9.27 8.45
CA PHE A 44 -2.38 -9.86 7.22
C PHE A 44 -3.45 -10.18 6.18
N THR A 45 -4.59 -10.70 6.61
CA THR A 45 -5.68 -11.12 5.72
C THR A 45 -6.29 -9.98 4.90
N LYS A 46 -6.14 -8.73 5.33
CA LYS A 46 -6.61 -7.55 4.60
C LYS A 46 -5.77 -7.21 3.37
N ASN A 47 -4.50 -7.60 3.38
CA ASN A 47 -3.56 -7.31 2.29
C ASN A 47 -3.65 -8.31 1.13
N ILE A 48 -4.44 -9.37 1.27
CA ILE A 48 -4.49 -10.46 0.32
C ILE A 48 -5.83 -10.52 -0.43
N PRO A 49 -5.82 -10.91 -1.72
CA PRO A 49 -7.03 -11.10 -2.52
C PRO A 49 -7.67 -12.46 -2.19
N LEU A 50 -8.50 -12.53 -1.15
CA LEU A 50 -9.06 -13.77 -0.61
C LEU A 50 -9.81 -14.62 -1.64
N ASN A 51 -10.41 -14.01 -2.66
CA ASN A 51 -11.14 -14.71 -3.71
C ASN A 51 -10.25 -15.27 -4.82
N HIS A 52 -8.97 -14.89 -4.86
CA HIS A 52 -8.01 -15.37 -5.85
C HIS A 52 -7.75 -16.87 -5.71
N SER A 53 -7.55 -17.59 -6.82
CA SER A 53 -7.34 -19.05 -6.81
C SER A 53 -6.18 -19.51 -5.94
N TYR A 54 -5.07 -18.74 -5.91
CA TYR A 54 -3.91 -19.05 -5.08
C TYR A 54 -4.23 -18.91 -3.59
N MET A 55 -5.02 -17.92 -3.21
CA MET A 55 -5.42 -17.73 -1.82
C MET A 55 -6.40 -18.78 -1.34
N LYS A 56 -7.27 -19.28 -2.22
CA LYS A 56 -8.11 -20.44 -1.90
C LYS A 56 -7.27 -21.70 -1.64
N THR A 57 -6.20 -21.92 -2.44
CA THR A 57 -5.24 -22.99 -2.19
C THR A 57 -4.52 -22.80 -0.86
N TYR A 58 -4.02 -21.59 -0.60
CA TYR A 58 -3.36 -21.22 0.65
C TYR A 58 -4.25 -21.51 1.87
N LEU A 59 -5.48 -21.00 1.88
CA LEU A 59 -6.42 -21.17 3.00
C LEU A 59 -6.81 -22.64 3.20
N LYS A 60 -6.99 -23.41 2.11
CA LYS A 60 -7.32 -24.85 2.18
C LYS A 60 -6.22 -25.67 2.85
N HIS A 61 -4.96 -25.31 2.64
CA HIS A 61 -3.81 -26.12 3.03
C HIS A 61 -2.96 -25.51 4.16
N SER A 62 -3.31 -24.32 4.66
CA SER A 62 -2.54 -23.62 5.70
C SER A 62 -2.42 -24.42 7.01
N GLU A 63 -3.44 -25.17 7.39
CA GLU A 63 -3.41 -26.00 8.58
C GLU A 63 -2.40 -27.18 8.47
N ASN A 64 -2.20 -27.70 7.26
CA ASN A 64 -1.32 -28.86 7.04
C ASN A 64 0.14 -28.46 6.79
N PHE A 65 0.37 -27.32 6.13
CA PHE A 65 1.71 -26.94 5.64
C PHE A 65 2.25 -25.66 6.27
N GLY A 66 1.59 -25.18 7.31
CA GLY A 66 1.95 -23.95 8.01
C GLY A 66 1.50 -22.67 7.30
N GLY A 67 1.33 -21.62 8.09
CA GLY A 67 1.02 -20.28 7.61
C GLY A 67 2.26 -19.53 7.12
N ALA A 68 2.05 -18.34 6.57
CA ALA A 68 3.12 -17.42 6.18
C ALA A 68 3.78 -16.70 7.39
N ASN A 69 3.33 -16.97 8.61
CA ASN A 69 3.74 -16.24 9.81
C ASN A 69 4.92 -16.92 10.52
N ASN A 70 6.09 -16.88 9.88
CA ASN A 70 7.34 -17.39 10.43
C ASN A 70 8.24 -16.23 10.89
N ILE A 71 9.08 -16.51 11.90
CA ILE A 71 10.15 -15.65 12.36
C ILE A 71 11.47 -16.37 12.13
N LEU A 72 12.43 -15.66 11.57
CA LEU A 72 13.82 -16.08 11.43
C LEU A 72 14.70 -15.11 12.20
N ILE A 73 15.51 -15.63 13.11
CA ILE A 73 16.47 -14.86 13.90
C ILE A 73 17.84 -15.42 13.61
N SER A 74 18.69 -14.65 12.94
CA SER A 74 20.07 -14.99 12.69
C SER A 74 20.96 -14.31 13.73
N VAL A 75 21.67 -15.10 14.50
CA VAL A 75 22.73 -14.63 15.42
C VAL A 75 24.05 -14.77 14.69
N CYS A 76 24.81 -13.68 14.60
CA CYS A 76 26.06 -13.65 13.85
C CYS A 76 27.22 -13.19 14.72
N ASN A 77 28.42 -13.71 14.43
CA ASN A 77 29.67 -13.23 14.98
C ASN A 77 30.36 -12.38 13.90
N SER A 78 30.72 -11.13 14.26
CA SER A 78 31.29 -10.17 13.30
C SER A 78 32.75 -10.42 12.96
N ASP A 79 33.49 -11.05 13.87
CA ASP A 79 34.96 -11.13 13.78
C ASP A 79 35.47 -12.49 13.31
N ASP A 80 34.67 -13.56 13.43
CA ASP A 80 35.12 -14.91 13.11
C ASP A 80 33.97 -15.88 12.90
N ASP A 81 34.24 -17.18 12.92
CA ASP A 81 33.20 -18.21 12.85
C ASP A 81 32.35 -18.29 14.14
N ILE A 82 31.30 -19.08 14.12
CA ILE A 82 30.37 -19.26 15.26
C ILE A 82 30.98 -20.07 16.44
N PHE A 83 32.14 -20.69 16.27
CA PHE A 83 32.69 -21.64 17.27
C PHE A 83 33.39 -20.94 18.42
N THR A 84 32.67 -20.07 19.10
CA THR A 84 33.10 -19.36 20.31
C THR A 84 32.12 -19.56 21.46
N ALA A 85 32.60 -19.54 22.71
CA ALA A 85 31.74 -19.71 23.88
C ALA A 85 30.68 -18.60 23.98
N ASP A 86 31.06 -17.35 23.69
CA ASP A 86 30.18 -16.20 23.76
C ASP A 86 29.05 -16.33 22.74
N PHE A 87 29.34 -16.77 21.51
CA PHE A 87 28.34 -17.01 20.48
C PHE A 87 27.32 -18.09 20.89
N PHE A 88 27.78 -19.27 21.38
CA PHE A 88 26.88 -20.34 21.79
C PHE A 88 26.02 -19.96 22.99
N ASN A 89 26.55 -19.15 23.91
CA ASN A 89 25.78 -18.60 25.03
C ASN A 89 24.68 -17.64 24.52
N ALA A 90 25.02 -16.73 23.61
CA ALA A 90 24.05 -15.83 22.99
C ALA A 90 22.98 -16.60 22.20
N LEU A 91 23.38 -17.55 21.34
CA LEU A 91 22.46 -18.36 20.55
C LEU A 91 21.49 -19.16 21.44
N LYS A 92 22.03 -19.74 22.56
CA LYS A 92 21.18 -20.43 23.53
C LYS A 92 20.20 -19.49 24.20
N GLY A 93 20.66 -18.30 24.61
CA GLY A 93 19.79 -17.28 25.19
C GLY A 93 18.67 -16.85 24.27
N VAL A 94 18.99 -16.60 23.00
CA VAL A 94 17.98 -16.27 21.96
C VAL A 94 16.98 -17.43 21.78
N HIS A 95 17.47 -18.69 21.72
CA HIS A 95 16.59 -19.85 21.60
C HIS A 95 15.64 -19.97 22.80
N ASP A 96 16.17 -19.88 24.02
CA ASP A 96 15.40 -20.03 25.25
C ASP A 96 14.37 -18.89 25.40
N LYS A 97 14.76 -17.65 25.10
CA LYS A 97 13.83 -16.49 25.14
C LYS A 97 12.72 -16.64 24.14
N LEU A 98 13.04 -16.94 22.87
CA LEU A 98 12.05 -17.11 21.82
C LEU A 98 11.03 -18.22 22.15
N PHE A 99 11.49 -19.32 22.75
CA PHE A 99 10.64 -20.45 23.15
C PHE A 99 9.57 -20.04 24.18
N PHE A 100 9.84 -19.02 25.01
CA PHE A 100 8.92 -18.56 26.06
C PHE A 100 8.06 -17.35 25.65
N ILE A 101 8.32 -16.71 24.50
CA ILE A 101 7.49 -15.62 24.04
C ILE A 101 6.06 -16.14 23.75
N PRO A 102 5.01 -15.51 24.32
CA PRO A 102 3.63 -15.90 24.08
C PRO A 102 3.25 -15.78 22.59
N GLY A 103 2.61 -16.82 22.05
CA GLY A 103 2.23 -16.87 20.64
C GLY A 103 3.26 -17.52 19.71
N VAL A 104 4.43 -17.91 20.23
CA VAL A 104 5.38 -18.76 19.50
C VAL A 104 4.93 -20.21 19.59
N ASP A 105 4.88 -20.90 18.46
CA ASP A 105 4.67 -22.35 18.42
C ASP A 105 5.96 -23.08 18.87
N ARG A 106 5.97 -23.47 20.14
CA ARG A 106 7.11 -24.08 20.79
C ARG A 106 7.62 -25.34 20.10
N ILE A 107 6.71 -26.12 19.49
CA ILE A 107 7.06 -27.38 18.81
C ILE A 107 7.86 -27.07 17.54
N GLN A 108 7.62 -25.92 16.94
CA GLN A 108 8.24 -25.48 15.69
C GLN A 108 9.50 -24.65 15.87
N VAL A 109 9.95 -24.41 17.12
CA VAL A 109 11.23 -23.72 17.37
C VAL A 109 12.38 -24.63 16.96
N LYS A 110 13.15 -24.20 15.97
CA LYS A 110 14.32 -24.91 15.42
C LYS A 110 15.58 -24.06 15.51
N SER A 111 16.61 -24.60 16.14
CA SER A 111 17.97 -24.02 16.19
C SER A 111 18.97 -25.17 16.37
N LEU A 112 20.24 -24.85 16.54
CA LEU A 112 21.24 -25.87 16.93
C LEU A 112 20.92 -26.52 18.29
N PHE A 113 20.25 -25.78 19.19
CA PHE A 113 19.86 -26.28 20.53
C PHE A 113 18.55 -27.10 20.53
N SER A 114 17.82 -27.13 19.44
CA SER A 114 16.59 -27.93 19.37
C SER A 114 16.90 -29.42 19.36
N PRO A 115 16.24 -30.24 20.19
CA PRO A 115 16.45 -31.72 20.20
C PRO A 115 16.10 -32.38 18.86
N SER A 116 15.24 -31.73 18.05
CA SER A 116 14.85 -32.16 16.71
C SER A 116 15.93 -31.89 15.65
N THR A 117 16.92 -31.03 15.95
CA THR A 117 18.07 -30.78 15.07
C THR A 117 19.11 -31.85 15.31
N ARG A 118 19.13 -32.87 14.42
CA ARG A 118 19.89 -34.08 14.61
C ARG A 118 20.77 -34.36 13.40
N PHE A 119 21.93 -34.95 13.65
CA PHE A 119 22.69 -35.59 12.59
C PHE A 119 22.34 -37.07 12.49
N VAL A 120 22.46 -37.61 11.31
CA VAL A 120 22.35 -39.04 11.03
C VAL A 120 23.55 -39.39 10.13
N GLU A 121 24.32 -40.38 10.57
CA GLU A 121 25.43 -40.96 9.76
C GLU A 121 25.19 -42.41 9.50
N VAL A 122 25.67 -42.88 8.39
CA VAL A 122 25.65 -44.28 8.01
C VAL A 122 26.84 -44.99 8.64
N VAL A 123 26.62 -46.07 9.38
CA VAL A 123 27.62 -46.93 10.02
C VAL A 123 27.46 -48.37 9.54
N GLU A 124 28.46 -49.23 9.78
CA GLU A 124 28.48 -50.58 9.31
C GLU A 124 27.19 -51.38 9.59
N ASP A 125 26.56 -51.12 10.75
CA ASP A 125 25.33 -51.86 11.18
C ASP A 125 24.03 -51.04 10.99
N GLY A 126 24.03 -49.95 10.22
CA GLY A 126 22.83 -49.15 9.98
C GLY A 126 23.03 -47.61 10.12
N PHE A 127 22.20 -47.00 10.93
CA PHE A 127 22.28 -45.55 11.17
C PHE A 127 22.67 -45.22 12.61
N ALA A 128 23.69 -44.43 12.78
CA ALA A 128 23.97 -43.77 14.04
C ALA A 128 23.52 -42.31 13.96
N GLY A 129 23.16 -41.69 15.07
CA GLY A 129 22.76 -40.30 15.09
C GLY A 129 22.47 -39.78 16.48
N GLY A 130 22.44 -38.48 16.58
CA GLY A 130 22.19 -37.79 17.83
C GLY A 130 21.80 -36.32 17.60
N PRO A 131 21.49 -35.56 18.66
CA PRO A 131 21.33 -34.13 18.54
C PRO A 131 22.64 -33.49 18.12
N VAL A 132 22.57 -32.40 17.35
CA VAL A 132 23.77 -31.68 16.90
C VAL A 132 24.55 -31.14 18.11
N ILE A 133 23.85 -30.60 19.10
CA ILE A 133 24.45 -30.23 20.40
C ILE A 133 24.17 -31.37 21.39
N PRO A 134 25.21 -32.11 21.87
CA PRO A 134 25.03 -33.16 22.85
C PRO A 134 24.48 -32.63 24.18
N ALA A 135 23.80 -33.48 24.96
CA ALA A 135 23.23 -33.11 26.24
C ALA A 135 24.26 -32.66 27.28
N ASN A 136 25.49 -33.14 27.15
CA ASN A 136 26.64 -32.79 28.04
C ASN A 136 27.56 -31.71 27.43
N PHE A 137 27.05 -30.95 26.45
CA PHE A 137 27.81 -29.92 25.75
C PHE A 137 28.37 -28.86 26.75
N GLN A 138 29.65 -28.59 26.62
CA GLN A 138 30.33 -27.43 27.22
C GLN A 138 30.95 -26.65 26.08
N ALA A 139 30.90 -25.32 26.19
CA ALA A 139 31.44 -24.42 25.15
C ALA A 139 32.98 -24.26 25.31
N ASP A 140 33.70 -25.36 25.44
CA ASP A 140 35.16 -25.46 25.40
C ASP A 140 35.64 -25.95 24.01
N GLU A 141 36.92 -25.94 23.76
CA GLU A 141 37.54 -26.29 22.48
C GLU A 141 37.12 -27.69 21.99
N GLN A 142 36.98 -28.66 22.89
CA GLN A 142 36.60 -30.02 22.56
C GLN A 142 35.10 -30.11 22.22
N GLY A 143 34.23 -29.47 23.01
CA GLY A 143 32.79 -29.42 22.77
C GLY A 143 32.45 -28.70 21.47
N LEU A 144 33.12 -27.58 21.18
CA LEU A 144 32.92 -26.84 19.92
C LEU A 144 33.36 -27.66 18.70
N ALA A 145 34.48 -28.39 18.77
CA ALA A 145 34.94 -29.28 17.70
C ALA A 145 33.94 -30.43 17.43
N VAL A 146 33.35 -31.02 18.47
CA VAL A 146 32.29 -32.03 18.32
C VAL A 146 31.04 -31.45 17.64
N VAL A 147 30.60 -30.27 18.06
CA VAL A 147 29.45 -29.61 17.46
C VAL A 147 29.72 -29.27 15.98
N LYS A 148 30.91 -28.80 15.64
CA LYS A 148 31.31 -28.54 14.24
C LYS A 148 31.17 -29.79 13.38
N ALA A 149 31.76 -30.91 13.83
CA ALA A 149 31.65 -32.18 13.13
C ALA A 149 30.17 -32.65 13.00
N ASN A 150 29.34 -32.45 14.04
CA ASN A 150 27.93 -32.80 14.00
C ASN A 150 27.13 -31.92 13.04
N ILE A 151 27.45 -30.62 12.91
CA ILE A 151 26.84 -29.70 11.94
C ILE A 151 27.10 -30.21 10.50
N GLU A 152 28.36 -30.58 10.21
CA GLU A 152 28.74 -31.12 8.89
C GLU A 152 28.00 -32.43 8.58
N LYS A 153 27.93 -33.36 9.55
CA LYS A 153 27.17 -34.61 9.42
C LYS A 153 25.66 -34.38 9.26
N ALA A 154 25.10 -33.37 9.91
CA ALA A 154 23.69 -33.04 9.83
C ALA A 154 23.30 -32.39 8.47
N GLY A 155 24.26 -31.85 7.71
CA GLY A 155 23.99 -31.18 6.44
C GLY A 155 23.10 -29.95 6.59
N ILE A 156 23.23 -29.20 7.68
CA ILE A 156 22.41 -28.04 8.03
C ILE A 156 23.08 -26.69 7.72
N VAL A 157 24.23 -26.73 7.10
CA VAL A 157 24.89 -25.56 6.53
C VAL A 157 24.01 -25.03 5.39
N GLY A 158 23.86 -23.75 5.28
CA GLY A 158 22.90 -23.08 4.36
C GLY A 158 21.45 -23.03 4.88
N SER A 159 21.11 -23.73 5.97
CA SER A 159 19.74 -23.72 6.50
C SER A 159 19.60 -23.29 7.96
N ILE A 160 20.41 -23.83 8.86
CA ILE A 160 20.48 -23.42 10.29
C ILE A 160 21.81 -22.73 10.58
N VAL A 161 22.87 -23.13 9.94
CA VAL A 161 24.19 -22.47 9.98
C VAL A 161 24.42 -21.80 8.64
N ALA A 162 24.98 -20.60 8.65
CA ALA A 162 25.31 -19.85 7.44
C ALA A 162 26.38 -20.59 6.60
N ASP A 163 26.38 -20.36 5.30
CA ASP A 163 27.32 -21.01 4.35
C ASP A 163 28.80 -20.73 4.70
N ASP A 164 29.06 -19.58 5.30
CA ASP A 164 30.41 -19.14 5.73
C ASP A 164 30.70 -19.41 7.21
N TYR A 165 29.84 -20.10 7.92
CA TYR A 165 29.94 -20.37 9.36
C TYR A 165 29.99 -19.12 10.26
N SER A 166 29.60 -17.96 9.79
CA SER A 166 29.60 -16.71 10.59
C SER A 166 28.32 -16.51 11.39
N CYS A 167 27.25 -17.23 11.09
CA CYS A 167 25.94 -17.07 11.71
C CYS A 167 25.24 -18.42 11.96
N ALA A 168 24.33 -18.45 12.96
CA ALA A 168 23.37 -19.54 13.12
C ALA A 168 21.97 -19.00 13.36
N MET A 169 20.96 -19.74 12.87
CA MET A 169 19.57 -19.33 12.84
C MET A 169 18.74 -20.00 13.93
N VAL A 170 17.85 -19.23 14.55
CA VAL A 170 16.72 -19.70 15.34
C VAL A 170 15.46 -19.40 14.53
N LYS A 171 14.74 -20.43 14.14
CA LYS A 171 13.49 -20.34 13.37
C LYS A 171 12.31 -20.72 14.24
N ALA A 172 11.19 -19.98 14.15
CA ALA A 172 9.94 -20.31 14.79
C ALA A 172 8.74 -19.96 13.91
N SER A 173 7.64 -20.67 14.09
CA SER A 173 6.32 -20.29 13.55
C SER A 173 5.51 -19.61 14.65
N LEU A 174 4.63 -18.68 14.28
CA LEU A 174 3.71 -18.03 15.20
C LEU A 174 2.32 -18.64 15.09
N LEU A 175 1.64 -18.72 16.22
CA LEU A 175 0.23 -19.08 16.31
C LEU A 175 -0.64 -17.88 15.90
N ASP A 176 -1.84 -18.14 15.39
CA ASP A 176 -2.80 -17.07 15.06
C ASP A 176 -3.46 -16.48 16.30
N PHE A 177 -3.45 -17.23 17.41
CA PHE A 177 -4.04 -16.86 18.69
C PHE A 177 -3.01 -16.99 19.82
N ASN A 178 -3.09 -16.10 20.78
CA ASN A 178 -2.34 -16.22 22.02
C ASN A 178 -2.94 -17.39 22.86
N PRO A 179 -2.18 -18.44 23.16
CA PRO A 179 -2.71 -19.60 23.87
C PRO A 179 -3.12 -19.31 25.31
N ASP A 180 -2.58 -18.23 25.94
CA ASP A 180 -2.86 -17.87 27.32
C ASP A 180 -4.17 -17.08 27.45
N THR A 181 -4.52 -16.24 26.45
CA THR A 181 -5.69 -15.37 26.48
C THR A 181 -6.81 -15.84 25.54
N GLY A 182 -6.52 -16.69 24.56
CA GLY A 182 -7.45 -17.07 23.49
C GLY A 182 -7.76 -15.95 22.48
N GLU A 183 -7.13 -14.79 22.65
CA GLU A 183 -7.29 -13.66 21.74
C GLU A 183 -6.36 -13.79 20.52
N LYS A 184 -6.70 -13.09 19.43
CA LYS A 184 -5.84 -13.02 18.24
C LYS A 184 -4.46 -12.47 18.63
N LEU A 185 -3.40 -13.05 18.06
CA LEU A 185 -2.03 -12.63 18.33
C LEU A 185 -1.83 -11.14 18.00
N ASP A 186 -1.37 -10.37 18.99
CA ASP A 186 -0.98 -8.97 18.79
C ASP A 186 0.43 -8.91 18.21
N THR A 187 0.51 -8.67 16.90
CA THR A 187 1.78 -8.59 16.17
C THR A 187 2.65 -7.41 16.59
N LEU A 188 2.05 -6.31 17.09
CA LEU A 188 2.81 -5.15 17.58
C LEU A 188 3.51 -5.45 18.90
N THR A 189 2.80 -6.06 19.83
CA THR A 189 3.38 -6.52 21.10
C THR A 189 4.50 -7.55 20.83
N MET A 190 4.26 -8.50 19.93
CA MET A 190 5.26 -9.48 19.50
C MET A 190 6.52 -8.81 18.93
N ALA A 191 6.37 -7.87 18.01
CA ALA A 191 7.52 -7.17 17.44
C ALA A 191 8.32 -6.39 18.49
N THR A 192 7.64 -5.77 19.45
CA THR A 192 8.27 -5.05 20.56
C THR A 192 9.06 -6.01 21.47
N GLN A 193 8.49 -7.19 21.76
CA GLN A 193 9.19 -8.22 22.54
C GLN A 193 10.44 -8.74 21.80
N LEU A 194 10.36 -8.98 20.49
CA LEU A 194 11.51 -9.40 19.69
C LEU A 194 12.66 -8.37 19.73
N GLU A 195 12.33 -7.07 19.72
CA GLU A 195 13.33 -6.01 19.82
C GLU A 195 13.93 -5.89 21.23
N GLN A 196 13.07 -5.88 22.26
CA GLN A 196 13.51 -5.59 23.63
C GLN A 196 14.10 -6.81 24.34
N GLU A 197 13.49 -7.99 24.16
CA GLU A 197 13.88 -9.20 24.89
C GLU A 197 14.90 -10.06 24.12
N ILE A 198 15.04 -9.86 22.80
CA ILE A 198 15.98 -10.63 21.99
C ILE A 198 17.08 -9.72 21.46
N ARG A 199 16.78 -8.76 20.58
CA ARG A 199 17.82 -7.95 19.97
C ARG A 199 18.59 -7.13 21.01
N ALA A 200 17.91 -6.33 21.82
CA ALA A 200 18.57 -5.44 22.79
C ALA A 200 19.34 -6.20 23.89
N GLU A 201 18.92 -7.44 24.22
CA GLU A 201 19.60 -8.24 25.24
C GLU A 201 20.84 -8.96 24.67
N PHE A 202 20.77 -9.48 23.44
CA PHE A 202 21.83 -10.36 22.90
C PHE A 202 22.74 -9.69 21.86
N GLU A 203 22.37 -8.54 21.31
CA GLU A 203 23.23 -7.78 20.39
C GLU A 203 24.28 -6.99 21.20
N GLN A 204 25.37 -7.65 21.53
CA GLN A 204 26.47 -7.09 22.38
C GLN A 204 27.83 -7.51 21.84
N GLY A 205 28.82 -6.61 21.95
CA GLY A 205 30.20 -6.88 21.52
C GLY A 205 30.23 -7.23 20.02
N ASN A 206 30.77 -8.42 19.73
CA ASN A 206 30.89 -8.93 18.35
C ASN A 206 29.68 -9.73 17.90
N ILE A 207 28.65 -9.85 18.73
CA ILE A 207 27.42 -10.56 18.40
C ILE A 207 26.40 -9.58 17.84
N SER A 208 25.89 -9.85 16.64
CA SER A 208 24.77 -9.13 16.00
C SER A 208 23.57 -10.05 15.86
N VAL A 209 22.37 -9.47 16.02
CA VAL A 209 21.10 -10.19 15.94
C VAL A 209 20.24 -9.62 14.83
N HIS A 210 19.90 -10.45 13.86
CA HIS A 210 19.14 -10.08 12.67
C HIS A 210 17.78 -10.78 12.71
N ILE A 211 16.68 -10.02 12.72
CA ILE A 211 15.32 -10.53 12.93
C ILE A 211 14.46 -10.18 11.73
N ILE A 212 13.90 -11.22 11.08
CA ILE A 212 12.95 -11.05 9.98
C ILE A 212 11.73 -11.94 10.17
N GLY A 213 10.65 -11.58 9.52
CA GLY A 213 9.37 -12.28 9.55
C GLY A 213 8.20 -11.31 9.54
N PHE A 214 7.00 -11.83 9.25
CA PHE A 214 5.83 -10.98 9.06
C PHE A 214 5.49 -10.12 10.29
N ALA A 215 5.47 -10.71 11.49
CA ALA A 215 5.14 -9.96 12.72
C ALA A 215 6.14 -8.83 12.99
N LYS A 216 7.44 -9.06 12.74
CA LYS A 216 8.49 -8.05 12.88
C LYS A 216 8.30 -6.94 11.85
N MET A 217 8.04 -7.28 10.59
CA MET A 217 7.77 -6.32 9.52
C MET A 217 6.58 -5.41 9.87
N VAL A 218 5.48 -6.00 10.34
CA VAL A 218 4.29 -5.24 10.75
C VAL A 218 4.61 -4.28 11.90
N GLY A 219 5.43 -4.70 12.85
CA GLY A 219 5.89 -3.85 13.95
C GLY A 219 6.68 -2.63 13.47
N ASP A 220 7.63 -2.83 12.55
CA ASP A 220 8.45 -1.76 11.99
C ASP A 220 7.64 -0.79 11.15
N VAL A 221 6.67 -1.31 10.37
CA VAL A 221 5.70 -0.47 9.63
C VAL A 221 4.84 0.36 10.60
N ALA A 222 4.39 -0.22 11.70
CA ALA A 222 3.58 0.48 12.69
C ALA A 222 4.40 1.54 13.46
N GLU A 223 5.69 1.30 13.68
CA GLU A 223 6.59 2.31 14.26
C GLU A 223 6.81 3.48 13.30
N GLY A 224 7.08 3.19 12.01
CA GLY A 224 7.14 4.21 10.96
C GLY A 224 5.83 5.00 10.83
N ALA A 225 4.67 4.34 11.03
CA ALA A 225 3.38 4.99 11.00
C ALA A 225 3.16 6.03 12.13
N LYS A 226 3.88 5.94 13.25
CA LYS A 226 3.86 7.00 14.28
C LYS A 226 4.38 8.33 13.75
N GLY A 227 5.35 8.29 12.83
CA GLY A 227 5.88 9.48 12.13
C GLY A 227 4.81 10.22 11.30
N VAL A 228 3.79 9.51 10.81
CA VAL A 228 2.71 10.10 10.00
C VAL A 228 1.98 11.23 10.76
N VAL A 229 1.77 11.08 12.06
CA VAL A 229 1.11 12.09 12.90
C VAL A 229 1.94 13.39 12.94
N VAL A 230 3.26 13.27 13.01
CA VAL A 230 4.17 14.41 13.01
C VAL A 230 4.14 15.11 11.65
N PHE A 231 4.21 14.36 10.56
CA PHE A 231 4.08 14.92 9.20
C PHE A 231 2.73 15.58 8.98
N PHE A 232 1.66 15.02 9.55
CA PHE A 232 0.33 15.63 9.49
C PHE A 232 0.30 16.99 10.22
N ALA A 233 0.89 17.09 11.39
CA ALA A 233 0.99 18.34 12.13
C ALA A 233 1.82 19.41 11.35
N ILE A 234 2.94 18.98 10.75
CA ILE A 234 3.76 19.85 9.89
C ILE A 234 2.96 20.35 8.68
N ALA A 235 2.21 19.47 8.01
CA ALA A 235 1.38 19.85 6.88
C ALA A 235 0.27 20.83 7.26
N ILE A 236 -0.39 20.64 8.43
CA ILE A 236 -1.35 21.60 8.96
C ILE A 236 -0.69 22.97 9.16
N ALA A 237 0.51 23.01 9.75
CA ALA A 237 1.24 24.24 9.99
C ALA A 237 1.63 24.97 8.68
N ILE A 238 2.18 24.24 7.71
CA ILE A 238 2.53 24.79 6.39
C ILE A 238 1.27 25.29 5.68
N THR A 239 0.21 24.50 5.68
CA THR A 239 -1.09 24.89 5.09
C THR A 239 -1.66 26.15 5.76
N ALA A 240 -1.58 26.24 7.08
CA ALA A 240 -2.02 27.43 7.81
C ALA A 240 -1.24 28.69 7.39
N VAL A 241 0.08 28.58 7.27
CA VAL A 241 0.93 29.68 6.82
C VAL A 241 0.56 30.10 5.40
N MET A 242 0.41 29.14 4.47
CA MET A 242 0.07 29.47 3.07
C MET A 242 -1.32 30.11 2.94
N VAL A 243 -2.32 29.55 3.64
CA VAL A 243 -3.68 30.13 3.63
C VAL A 243 -3.69 31.50 4.32
N PHE A 244 -2.86 31.72 5.34
CA PHE A 244 -2.71 33.03 5.97
C PHE A 244 -2.13 34.07 4.99
N PHE A 245 -1.08 33.74 4.25
CA PHE A 245 -0.55 34.63 3.21
C PHE A 245 -1.55 34.90 2.09
N PHE A 246 -2.46 33.95 1.84
CA PHE A 246 -3.54 34.15 0.87
C PHE A 246 -4.68 35.04 1.40
N CYS A 247 -5.13 34.78 2.64
CA CYS A 247 -6.30 35.45 3.24
C CYS A 247 -5.96 36.75 3.94
N HIS A 248 -4.70 36.97 4.35
CA HIS A 248 -4.21 38.06 5.17
C HIS A 248 -5.03 38.37 6.44
N SER A 249 -5.71 37.33 6.96
CA SER A 249 -6.58 37.41 8.14
C SER A 249 -6.56 36.09 8.90
N VAL A 250 -6.27 36.14 10.20
CA VAL A 250 -6.20 34.98 11.07
C VAL A 250 -7.56 34.26 11.13
N SER A 251 -8.66 35.01 11.29
CA SER A 251 -9.99 34.38 11.35
C SER A 251 -10.40 33.70 10.07
N LEU A 252 -10.08 34.26 8.90
CA LEU A 252 -10.37 33.67 7.59
C LEU A 252 -9.47 32.49 7.26
N THR A 253 -8.29 32.41 7.89
CA THR A 253 -7.36 31.27 7.80
C THR A 253 -7.82 30.13 8.70
N LEU A 254 -8.16 30.42 9.95
CA LEU A 254 -8.52 29.38 10.93
C LEU A 254 -9.84 28.68 10.59
N LEU A 255 -10.83 29.38 10.04
CA LEU A 255 -12.14 28.77 9.76
C LEU A 255 -12.08 27.57 8.81
N PRO A 256 -11.50 27.65 7.61
CA PRO A 256 -11.40 26.49 6.72
C PRO A 256 -10.55 25.37 7.31
N ILE A 257 -9.51 25.68 8.08
CA ILE A 257 -8.66 24.71 8.75
C ILE A 257 -9.48 23.95 9.83
N VAL A 258 -10.19 24.67 10.69
CA VAL A 258 -11.02 24.07 11.74
C VAL A 258 -12.14 23.22 11.12
N CYS A 259 -12.85 23.71 10.09
CA CYS A 259 -13.87 22.92 9.40
C CYS A 259 -13.31 21.64 8.78
N SER A 260 -12.09 21.70 8.23
CA SER A 260 -11.43 20.52 7.66
C SER A 260 -10.97 19.54 8.75
N LEU A 261 -10.47 20.02 9.89
CA LEU A 261 -10.15 19.17 11.05
C LEU A 261 -11.41 18.53 11.63
N VAL A 262 -12.54 19.24 11.69
CA VAL A 262 -13.82 18.65 12.08
C VAL A 262 -14.22 17.53 11.13
N ALA A 263 -14.01 17.68 9.81
CA ALA A 263 -14.28 16.61 8.84
C ALA A 263 -13.41 15.37 9.12
N VAL A 264 -12.11 15.56 9.42
CA VAL A 264 -11.19 14.47 9.77
C VAL A 264 -11.65 13.74 11.04
N VAL A 265 -12.00 14.48 12.09
CA VAL A 265 -12.49 13.88 13.33
C VAL A 265 -13.81 13.14 13.11
N TRP A 266 -14.71 13.70 12.32
CA TRP A 266 -15.96 13.03 11.97
C TRP A 266 -15.75 11.77 11.14
N GLN A 267 -14.80 11.76 10.22
CA GLN A 267 -14.37 10.58 9.49
C GLN A 267 -13.90 9.49 10.44
N MET A 268 -12.95 9.80 11.34
CA MET A 268 -12.43 8.86 12.33
C MET A 268 -13.53 8.29 13.25
N GLY A 269 -14.40 9.18 13.76
CA GLY A 269 -15.51 8.75 14.61
C GLY A 269 -16.51 7.87 13.88
N MET A 270 -16.79 8.16 12.62
CA MET A 270 -17.70 7.33 11.79
C MET A 270 -17.09 5.96 11.48
N LEU A 271 -15.79 5.90 11.16
CA LEU A 271 -15.08 4.63 10.96
C LEU A 271 -15.16 3.74 12.19
N SER A 272 -14.86 4.28 13.37
CA SER A 272 -14.99 3.55 14.64
C SER A 272 -16.42 3.07 14.88
N THR A 273 -17.42 3.90 14.60
CA THR A 273 -18.85 3.54 14.73
C THR A 273 -19.25 2.39 13.82
N LEU A 274 -18.65 2.32 12.60
CA LEU A 274 -18.89 1.26 11.63
C LEU A 274 -18.07 -0.02 11.90
N GLY A 275 -17.22 -0.01 12.94
CA GLY A 275 -16.39 -1.15 13.33
C GLY A 275 -15.10 -1.31 12.50
N PHE A 276 -14.70 -0.28 11.74
CA PHE A 276 -13.43 -0.26 11.03
C PHE A 276 -12.30 0.26 11.90
N GLY A 277 -11.10 -0.33 11.77
CA GLY A 277 -9.85 0.18 12.33
C GLY A 277 -9.07 1.03 11.33
N LEU A 278 -7.90 1.49 11.75
CA LEU A 278 -6.93 2.13 10.86
C LEU A 278 -5.85 1.11 10.47
N ASP A 279 -5.75 0.83 9.19
CA ASP A 279 -4.64 0.08 8.60
C ASP A 279 -3.52 1.04 8.13
N PRO A 280 -2.32 0.54 7.79
CA PRO A 280 -1.20 1.38 7.36
C PRO A 280 -1.47 2.26 6.14
N MET A 281 -2.41 1.89 5.25
CA MET A 281 -2.79 2.73 4.11
C MET A 281 -3.87 3.74 4.47
N SER A 282 -4.88 3.34 5.24
CA SER A 282 -5.98 4.22 5.63
C SER A 282 -5.56 5.31 6.62
N ILE A 283 -4.42 5.15 7.31
CA ILE A 283 -3.83 6.21 8.16
C ILE A 283 -3.43 7.47 7.38
N LEU A 284 -3.26 7.36 6.05
CA LEU A 284 -2.96 8.49 5.17
C LEU A 284 -4.21 9.29 4.76
N VAL A 285 -5.40 8.69 4.88
CA VAL A 285 -6.65 9.30 4.41
C VAL A 285 -7.04 10.56 5.19
N PRO A 286 -6.91 10.64 6.52
CA PRO A 286 -7.10 11.88 7.27
C PRO A 286 -6.36 13.07 6.71
N PHE A 287 -5.15 12.85 6.23
CA PHE A 287 -4.31 13.85 5.60
C PHE A 287 -4.92 14.35 4.27
N LEU A 288 -5.36 13.43 3.42
CA LEU A 288 -6.03 13.77 2.16
C LEU A 288 -7.34 14.51 2.40
N VAL A 289 -8.16 14.04 3.36
CA VAL A 289 -9.43 14.68 3.73
C VAL A 289 -9.20 16.10 4.26
N PHE A 290 -8.20 16.30 5.12
CA PHE A 290 -7.82 17.63 5.57
C PHE A 290 -7.45 18.55 4.40
N ALA A 291 -6.59 18.08 3.51
CA ALA A 291 -6.07 18.84 2.39
C ALA A 291 -7.18 19.21 1.38
N ILE A 292 -8.07 18.25 1.02
CA ILE A 292 -9.26 18.50 0.18
C ILE A 292 -10.20 19.49 0.89
N GLY A 293 -10.44 19.30 2.17
CA GLY A 293 -11.29 20.19 2.96
C GLY A 293 -10.79 21.64 2.94
N VAL A 294 -9.50 21.84 3.20
CA VAL A 294 -8.90 23.19 3.13
C VAL A 294 -9.02 23.79 1.72
N SER A 295 -8.80 23.00 0.66
CA SER A 295 -8.96 23.43 -0.72
C SER A 295 -10.36 24.01 -0.98
N HIS A 296 -11.42 23.28 -0.64
CA HIS A 296 -12.80 23.76 -0.79
C HIS A 296 -13.12 24.92 0.16
N GLY A 297 -12.58 24.90 1.37
CA GLY A 297 -12.71 26.00 2.32
C GLY A 297 -12.12 27.32 1.80
N VAL A 298 -10.92 27.29 1.22
CA VAL A 298 -10.28 28.44 0.59
C VAL A 298 -11.11 28.98 -0.58
N GLN A 299 -11.71 28.11 -1.39
CA GLN A 299 -12.63 28.52 -2.47
C GLN A 299 -13.85 29.25 -1.92
N MET A 300 -14.44 28.78 -0.82
CA MET A 300 -15.56 29.43 -0.14
C MET A 300 -15.16 30.81 0.42
N ILE A 301 -14.06 30.88 1.15
CA ILE A 301 -13.54 32.15 1.73
C ILE A 301 -13.26 33.17 0.63
N ASN A 302 -12.57 32.78 -0.45
CA ASN A 302 -12.28 33.65 -1.58
C ASN A 302 -13.57 34.25 -2.19
N SER A 303 -14.61 33.41 -2.34
CA SER A 303 -15.91 33.84 -2.86
C SER A 303 -16.59 34.86 -1.94
N VAL A 304 -16.55 34.62 -0.62
CA VAL A 304 -17.15 35.54 0.39
C VAL A 304 -16.40 36.86 0.41
N VAL A 305 -15.07 36.82 0.49
CA VAL A 305 -14.24 38.03 0.56
C VAL A 305 -14.47 38.94 -0.66
N LYS A 306 -14.51 38.37 -1.88
CA LYS A 306 -14.80 39.13 -3.10
C LYS A 306 -16.16 39.86 -3.06
N LYS A 307 -17.19 39.21 -2.52
CA LYS A 307 -18.54 39.78 -2.41
C LYS A 307 -18.62 40.88 -1.33
N VAL A 308 -17.87 40.72 -0.23
CA VAL A 308 -17.72 41.80 0.79
C VAL A 308 -17.03 43.01 0.18
N HIS A 309 -16.00 42.84 -0.65
CA HIS A 309 -15.37 43.96 -1.36
C HIS A 309 -16.31 44.64 -2.37
N LEU A 310 -17.31 43.91 -2.89
CA LEU A 310 -18.38 44.51 -3.73
C LEU A 310 -19.48 45.19 -2.88
N GLY A 311 -19.26 45.40 -1.58
CA GLY A 311 -20.16 46.14 -0.70
C GLY A 311 -21.26 45.30 -0.02
N GLN A 312 -21.22 43.97 -0.13
CA GLN A 312 -22.18 43.10 0.59
C GLN A 312 -21.80 42.96 2.06
N SER A 313 -22.77 42.84 2.95
CA SER A 313 -22.50 42.45 4.34
C SER A 313 -21.96 41.03 4.40
N SER A 314 -21.17 40.67 5.44
CA SER A 314 -20.60 39.32 5.61
C SER A 314 -21.67 38.22 5.52
N GLN A 315 -22.84 38.45 6.12
CA GLN A 315 -23.95 37.50 6.04
C GLN A 315 -24.51 37.35 4.62
N ALA A 316 -24.75 38.46 3.90
CA ALA A 316 -25.24 38.45 2.52
C ALA A 316 -24.21 37.81 1.58
N ALA A 317 -22.92 38.11 1.79
CA ALA A 317 -21.82 37.54 1.03
C ALA A 317 -21.69 36.02 1.25
N ALA A 318 -21.84 35.55 2.49
CA ALA A 318 -21.84 34.11 2.82
C ALA A 318 -23.00 33.37 2.16
N GLN A 319 -24.23 33.93 2.23
CA GLN A 319 -25.42 33.40 1.58
C GLN A 319 -25.26 33.32 0.05
N ALA A 320 -24.77 34.41 -0.55
CA ALA A 320 -24.56 34.46 -2.00
C ALA A 320 -23.42 33.53 -2.45
N SER A 321 -22.39 33.32 -1.62
CA SER A 321 -21.30 32.38 -1.89
C SER A 321 -21.76 30.91 -1.75
N PHE A 322 -22.56 30.61 -0.73
CA PHE A 322 -23.22 29.30 -0.58
C PHE A 322 -24.01 28.94 -1.84
N ARG A 323 -24.89 29.86 -2.34
CA ARG A 323 -25.65 29.61 -3.57
C ARG A 323 -24.77 29.37 -4.80
N ALA A 324 -23.71 30.13 -4.93
CA ALA A 324 -22.81 30.07 -6.10
C ALA A 324 -21.95 28.80 -6.10
N LEU A 325 -21.58 28.28 -4.90
CA LEU A 325 -20.64 27.16 -4.77
C LEU A 325 -21.33 25.84 -4.43
N LEU A 326 -22.59 25.83 -4.00
CA LEU A 326 -23.29 24.61 -3.63
C LEU A 326 -23.31 23.56 -4.74
N ILE A 327 -23.62 23.97 -5.97
CA ILE A 327 -23.68 23.06 -7.11
C ILE A 327 -22.28 22.67 -7.59
N PRO A 328 -21.38 23.60 -7.99
CA PRO A 328 -20.07 23.19 -8.49
C PRO A 328 -19.22 22.51 -7.42
N GLY A 329 -19.19 23.02 -6.19
CA GLY A 329 -18.44 22.39 -5.09
C GLY A 329 -19.05 21.09 -4.61
N GLY A 330 -20.39 20.98 -4.59
CA GLY A 330 -21.05 19.72 -4.25
C GLY A 330 -20.80 18.62 -5.30
N ILE A 331 -20.78 18.97 -6.58
CA ILE A 331 -20.47 18.00 -7.66
C ILE A 331 -18.99 17.61 -7.62
N ALA A 332 -18.09 18.55 -7.36
CA ALA A 332 -16.68 18.28 -7.17
C ALA A 332 -16.46 17.25 -6.05
N LEU A 333 -16.93 17.53 -4.83
CA LEU A 333 -16.83 16.60 -3.70
C LEU A 333 -17.58 15.27 -3.93
N LEU A 334 -18.71 15.30 -4.64
CA LEU A 334 -19.40 14.07 -5.01
C LEU A 334 -18.58 13.25 -6.02
N SER A 335 -17.87 13.92 -6.93
CA SER A 335 -16.95 13.26 -7.87
C SER A 335 -15.83 12.54 -7.14
N ASP A 336 -15.23 13.19 -6.15
CA ASP A 336 -14.21 12.58 -5.30
C ASP A 336 -14.76 11.38 -4.53
N THR A 337 -15.93 11.56 -3.87
CA THR A 337 -16.59 10.48 -3.11
C THR A 337 -16.86 9.26 -4.00
N VAL A 338 -17.44 9.48 -5.20
CA VAL A 338 -17.72 8.38 -6.13
C VAL A 338 -16.45 7.83 -6.73
N GLY A 339 -15.45 8.67 -7.02
CA GLY A 339 -14.12 8.24 -7.46
C GLY A 339 -13.49 7.25 -6.48
N PHE A 340 -13.53 7.55 -5.18
CA PHE A 340 -13.03 6.64 -4.14
C PHE A 340 -13.87 5.36 -4.02
N LEU A 341 -15.20 5.45 -4.15
CA LEU A 341 -16.07 4.28 -4.13
C LEU A 341 -15.79 3.31 -5.29
N THR A 342 -15.26 3.77 -6.42
CA THR A 342 -14.88 2.87 -7.52
C THR A 342 -13.79 1.88 -7.15
N LEU A 343 -12.94 2.22 -6.17
CA LEU A 343 -11.91 1.33 -5.64
C LEU A 343 -12.50 0.10 -4.93
N LEU A 344 -13.78 0.10 -4.53
CA LEU A 344 -14.46 -1.07 -3.96
C LEU A 344 -14.54 -2.24 -4.95
N SER A 345 -14.39 -1.98 -6.25
CA SER A 345 -14.34 -3.03 -7.28
C SER A 345 -13.08 -3.89 -7.22
N ILE A 346 -12.04 -3.43 -6.50
CA ILE A 346 -10.77 -4.15 -6.35
C ILE A 346 -10.93 -5.16 -5.23
N ASP A 347 -10.61 -6.43 -5.50
CA ASP A 347 -10.78 -7.53 -4.54
C ASP A 347 -9.59 -7.68 -3.60
N ILE A 348 -9.19 -6.57 -2.96
CA ILE A 348 -8.15 -6.51 -1.93
C ILE A 348 -8.70 -5.72 -0.75
N GLY A 349 -8.73 -6.33 0.44
CA GLY A 349 -9.39 -5.80 1.64
C GLY A 349 -8.92 -4.41 2.02
N ILE A 350 -7.62 -4.17 2.06
CA ILE A 350 -7.02 -2.88 2.44
C ILE A 350 -7.41 -1.74 1.46
N ILE A 351 -7.55 -2.03 0.15
CA ILE A 351 -8.01 -1.04 -0.83
C ILE A 351 -9.49 -0.73 -0.63
N ARG A 352 -10.31 -1.73 -0.30
CA ARG A 352 -11.74 -1.53 -0.01
C ARG A 352 -11.92 -0.68 1.25
N GLU A 353 -11.14 -0.91 2.30
CA GLU A 353 -11.18 -0.08 3.50
C GLU A 353 -10.69 1.35 3.23
N LEU A 354 -9.63 1.51 2.45
CA LEU A 354 -9.18 2.82 1.96
C LEU A 354 -10.31 3.55 1.21
N ALA A 355 -11.02 2.86 0.32
CA ALA A 355 -12.14 3.41 -0.45
C ALA A 355 -13.27 3.90 0.46
N ILE A 356 -13.67 3.10 1.44
CA ILE A 356 -14.71 3.46 2.43
C ILE A 356 -14.25 4.66 3.26
N THR A 357 -13.02 4.60 3.78
CA THR A 357 -12.43 5.63 4.63
C THR A 357 -12.34 6.97 3.90
N ALA A 358 -11.83 6.98 2.66
CA ALA A 358 -11.71 8.19 1.86
C ALA A 358 -13.09 8.74 1.44
N SER A 359 -14.01 7.89 1.03
CA SER A 359 -15.36 8.32 0.64
C SER A 359 -16.12 8.92 1.81
N LEU A 360 -16.05 8.33 3.00
CA LEU A 360 -16.65 8.89 4.22
C LEU A 360 -16.03 10.24 4.56
N GLY A 361 -14.70 10.36 4.49
CA GLY A 361 -14.01 11.62 4.77
C GLY A 361 -14.46 12.75 3.84
N VAL A 362 -14.51 12.50 2.55
CA VAL A 362 -14.97 13.51 1.57
C VAL A 362 -16.46 13.82 1.76
N ALA A 363 -17.29 12.84 2.07
CA ALA A 363 -18.69 13.10 2.41
C ALA A 363 -18.83 14.01 3.64
N MET A 364 -17.95 13.89 4.65
CA MET A 364 -17.92 14.81 5.79
C MET A 364 -17.50 16.23 5.40
N ILE A 365 -16.62 16.39 4.39
CA ILE A 365 -16.25 17.71 3.85
C ILE A 365 -17.48 18.43 3.26
N ILE A 366 -18.39 17.71 2.59
CA ILE A 366 -19.64 18.30 2.08
C ILE A 366 -20.39 19.00 3.22
N LEU A 367 -20.50 18.35 4.38
CA LEU A 367 -21.19 18.92 5.53
C LEU A 367 -20.40 20.08 6.16
N THR A 368 -19.10 19.92 6.35
CA THR A 368 -18.29 20.91 7.08
C THR A 368 -17.93 22.13 6.21
N ASN A 369 -17.51 21.96 4.97
CA ASN A 369 -17.06 23.08 4.15
C ASN A 369 -18.16 23.73 3.30
N LEU A 370 -19.19 22.99 2.88
CA LEU A 370 -20.31 23.61 2.14
C LEU A 370 -21.44 24.11 3.04
N ILE A 371 -21.61 23.55 4.26
CA ILE A 371 -22.70 23.96 5.17
C ILE A 371 -22.16 24.70 6.39
N LEU A 372 -21.27 24.07 7.18
CA LEU A 372 -20.79 24.67 8.44
C LEU A 372 -19.95 25.94 8.19
N LEU A 373 -19.00 25.90 7.26
CA LEU A 373 -18.09 27.03 7.00
C LEU A 373 -18.84 28.32 6.62
N PRO A 374 -19.77 28.36 5.63
CA PRO A 374 -20.49 29.60 5.33
C PRO A 374 -21.38 30.08 6.49
N LEU A 375 -21.92 29.17 7.32
CA LEU A 375 -22.64 29.55 8.52
C LEU A 375 -21.72 30.25 9.53
N LEU A 376 -20.52 29.72 9.79
CA LEU A 376 -19.55 30.33 10.69
C LEU A 376 -19.07 31.67 10.18
N VAL A 377 -18.76 31.79 8.87
CA VAL A 377 -18.34 33.06 8.23
C VAL A 377 -19.43 34.13 8.36
N SER A 378 -20.73 33.76 8.36
CA SER A 378 -21.84 34.69 8.50
C SER A 378 -21.88 35.43 9.85
N TYR A 379 -21.15 34.97 10.87
CA TYR A 379 -21.01 35.62 12.18
C TYR A 379 -19.79 36.56 12.26
N LEU A 380 -18.86 36.47 11.29
CA LEU A 380 -17.70 37.34 11.30
C LEU A 380 -18.04 38.74 10.71
N THR A 381 -17.47 39.76 11.30
CA THR A 381 -17.44 41.11 10.70
C THR A 381 -16.18 41.23 9.84
N ILE A 382 -16.32 40.93 8.55
CA ILE A 382 -15.23 41.11 7.60
C ILE A 382 -15.21 42.61 7.17
N THR A 383 -14.16 43.32 7.53
CA THR A 383 -14.00 44.73 7.16
C THR A 383 -13.18 44.84 5.88
N PRO A 384 -13.49 45.79 4.99
CA PRO A 384 -12.71 46.04 3.76
C PRO A 384 -11.24 46.41 4.02
N LYS A 385 -10.86 46.75 5.26
CA LYS A 385 -9.49 47.04 5.66
C LYS A 385 -8.53 45.85 5.58
N ASP A 386 -9.05 44.65 5.67
CA ASP A 386 -8.21 43.46 5.70
C ASP A 386 -7.51 43.15 4.36
N ARG A 387 -7.81 43.95 3.31
CA ARG A 387 -7.19 43.82 1.98
C ARG A 387 -6.98 45.15 1.24
N LYS A 388 -6.65 46.23 1.93
CA LYS A 388 -6.41 47.53 1.27
C LYS A 388 -5.29 47.50 0.21
N ASN A 389 -4.36 46.55 0.28
CA ASN A 389 -3.25 46.44 -0.68
C ASN A 389 -3.61 45.67 -1.96
N GLU A 390 -4.70 44.87 -1.99
CA GLU A 390 -5.12 44.15 -3.20
C GLU A 390 -6.24 44.90 -3.96
N ALA A 391 -7.06 45.69 -3.29
CA ALA A 391 -8.10 46.49 -3.95
C ALA A 391 -7.52 47.62 -4.85
N GLY A 392 -6.32 48.06 -4.54
CA GLY A 392 -5.56 48.95 -5.44
C GLY A 392 -5.04 48.27 -6.70
N ASN A 393 -4.76 46.97 -6.62
CA ASN A 393 -4.27 46.17 -7.76
C ASN A 393 -5.36 45.46 -8.55
N ILE A 394 -6.63 45.41 -8.07
CA ILE A 394 -7.76 44.81 -8.83
C ILE A 394 -8.17 45.72 -10.02
N SER A 395 -7.85 47.00 -10.00
CA SER A 395 -8.11 47.92 -11.11
C SER A 395 -7.04 47.90 -12.21
N GLU A 396 -5.80 47.49 -11.90
CA GLU A 396 -4.81 47.16 -12.93
C GLU A 396 -4.97 45.70 -13.27
N GLU A 397 -5.48 45.43 -14.45
CA GLU A 397 -5.51 44.06 -15.03
C GLU A 397 -4.12 43.44 -14.88
N SER A 398 -3.97 42.46 -13.97
CA SER A 398 -2.68 41.81 -13.76
C SER A 398 -2.19 41.30 -15.12
N ALA A 399 -1.03 41.80 -15.56
CA ALA A 399 -0.43 41.39 -16.82
C ALA A 399 -0.32 39.85 -16.93
N VAL A 400 -0.17 39.21 -15.77
CA VAL A 400 -0.13 37.74 -15.65
C VAL A 400 -1.45 37.11 -16.09
N TRP A 401 -2.61 37.58 -15.60
CA TRP A 401 -3.92 37.05 -15.99
C TRP A 401 -4.25 37.31 -17.47
N ARG A 402 -3.85 38.43 -18.00
CA ARG A 402 -3.98 38.72 -19.45
C ARG A 402 -3.08 37.81 -20.28
N ALA A 403 -1.85 37.59 -19.86
CA ALA A 403 -0.94 36.67 -20.52
C ALA A 403 -1.50 35.25 -20.51
N MET A 404 -2.01 34.78 -19.36
CA MET A 404 -2.64 33.45 -19.25
C MET A 404 -3.95 33.36 -20.06
N ALA A 405 -4.72 34.43 -20.15
CA ALA A 405 -5.95 34.45 -20.97
C ALA A 405 -5.66 34.21 -22.47
N SER A 406 -4.44 34.57 -22.94
CA SER A 406 -4.04 34.27 -24.33
C SER A 406 -4.07 32.79 -24.67
N PHE A 407 -3.96 31.85 -23.67
CA PHE A 407 -4.08 30.42 -23.88
C PHE A 407 -5.45 30.02 -24.45
N ALA A 408 -6.47 30.82 -24.26
CA ALA A 408 -7.79 30.64 -24.83
C ALA A 408 -7.92 31.25 -26.26
N THR A 409 -6.84 31.69 -26.89
CA THR A 409 -6.80 32.18 -28.28
C THR A 409 -6.20 31.13 -29.21
N LYS A 410 -6.65 31.08 -30.47
CA LYS A 410 -6.31 29.97 -31.42
C LYS A 410 -4.79 29.77 -31.62
N GLY A 411 -3.98 30.83 -31.70
CA GLY A 411 -2.54 30.70 -31.93
C GLY A 411 -1.82 29.97 -30.77
N PRO A 412 -1.75 30.53 -29.55
CA PRO A 412 -1.17 29.88 -28.38
C PRO A 412 -1.84 28.53 -28.07
N ALA A 413 -3.16 28.40 -28.23
CA ALA A 413 -3.88 27.14 -28.01
C ALA A 413 -3.37 26.02 -28.91
N THR A 414 -3.09 26.29 -30.21
CA THR A 414 -2.52 25.29 -31.11
C THR A 414 -1.17 24.78 -30.61
N VAL A 415 -0.28 25.68 -30.18
CA VAL A 415 1.04 25.29 -29.66
C VAL A 415 0.89 24.43 -28.38
N ILE A 416 0.02 24.83 -27.45
CA ILE A 416 -0.26 24.09 -26.22
C ILE A 416 -0.78 22.70 -26.54
N LEU A 417 -1.75 22.56 -27.46
CA LEU A 417 -2.31 21.26 -27.80
C LEU A 417 -1.32 20.36 -28.52
N ILE A 418 -0.47 20.90 -29.42
CA ILE A 418 0.60 20.13 -30.05
C ILE A 418 1.56 19.61 -28.97
N LEU A 419 2.00 20.47 -28.05
CA LEU A 419 2.89 20.07 -26.94
C LEU A 419 2.21 19.01 -26.05
N THR A 420 0.92 19.17 -25.76
CA THR A 420 0.14 18.20 -24.98
C THR A 420 0.09 16.83 -25.68
N VAL A 421 -0.14 16.81 -27.01
CA VAL A 421 -0.14 15.57 -27.81
C VAL A 421 1.25 14.92 -27.82
N ILE A 422 2.30 15.68 -27.94
CA ILE A 422 3.68 15.17 -27.88
C ILE A 422 3.96 14.55 -26.50
N LEU A 423 3.65 15.28 -25.42
CA LEU A 423 3.82 14.78 -24.04
C LEU A 423 2.98 13.52 -23.80
N TYR A 424 1.75 13.48 -24.30
CA TYR A 424 0.89 12.29 -24.23
C TYR A 424 1.53 11.10 -24.98
N GLY A 425 2.01 11.34 -26.21
CA GLY A 425 2.68 10.29 -26.99
C GLY A 425 3.93 9.74 -26.31
N LEU A 426 4.76 10.61 -25.73
CA LEU A 426 5.92 10.21 -24.93
C LEU A 426 5.49 9.44 -23.67
N GLY A 427 4.43 9.90 -23.00
CA GLY A 427 3.86 9.22 -21.85
C GLY A 427 3.38 7.81 -22.20
N VAL A 428 2.61 7.63 -23.27
CA VAL A 428 2.13 6.32 -23.73
C VAL A 428 3.28 5.39 -24.08
N PHE A 429 4.30 5.91 -24.81
CA PHE A 429 5.45 5.10 -25.22
C PHE A 429 6.22 4.56 -24.03
N ASN A 430 6.54 5.43 -23.06
CA ASN A 430 7.34 5.03 -21.90
C ASN A 430 6.52 4.29 -20.81
N SER A 431 5.19 4.46 -20.77
CA SER A 431 4.35 3.72 -19.81
C SER A 431 4.13 2.25 -20.20
N GLN A 432 4.50 1.82 -21.41
CA GLN A 432 4.43 0.41 -21.81
C GLN A 432 5.35 -0.50 -20.98
N ASP A 433 6.42 0.06 -20.44
CA ASP A 433 7.38 -0.65 -19.59
C ASP A 433 6.98 -0.66 -18.10
N LEU A 434 5.77 -0.19 -17.75
CA LEU A 434 5.30 -0.18 -16.38
C LEU A 434 5.15 -1.61 -15.84
N LYS A 435 5.93 -1.92 -14.82
CA LYS A 435 5.95 -3.24 -14.19
C LYS A 435 4.91 -3.30 -13.06
N ILE A 436 4.24 -4.46 -12.94
CA ILE A 436 3.24 -4.71 -11.91
C ILE A 436 3.85 -5.57 -10.82
N GLY A 437 3.82 -5.06 -9.58
CA GLY A 437 4.41 -5.66 -8.39
C GLY A 437 5.64 -4.90 -7.91
N GLU A 438 6.29 -5.44 -6.89
CA GLU A 438 7.47 -4.81 -6.29
C GLU A 438 8.71 -4.95 -7.18
N LEU A 439 9.49 -3.87 -7.27
CA LEU A 439 10.71 -3.81 -8.09
C LEU A 439 11.98 -3.93 -7.24
N HIS A 440 11.86 -3.75 -5.93
CA HIS A 440 12.95 -3.78 -4.98
C HIS A 440 12.91 -5.06 -4.15
N ALA A 441 14.05 -5.48 -3.61
CA ALA A 441 14.12 -6.57 -2.66
C ALA A 441 13.86 -6.07 -1.23
N GLY A 442 13.50 -6.97 -0.31
CA GLY A 442 13.17 -6.63 1.06
C GLY A 442 11.68 -6.28 1.27
N ALA A 443 11.26 -5.92 2.47
CA ALA A 443 9.88 -5.57 2.76
C ALA A 443 9.44 -4.33 1.97
N PRO A 444 8.41 -4.43 1.12
CA PRO A 444 8.02 -3.33 0.21
C PRO A 444 7.57 -2.05 0.91
N ALA A 445 7.06 -2.20 2.14
CA ALA A 445 6.58 -1.07 2.93
C ALA A 445 7.71 -0.21 3.51
N LEU A 446 8.95 -0.71 3.55
CA LEU A 446 10.09 -0.11 4.22
C LEU A 446 11.18 0.27 3.22
N HIS A 447 12.00 1.27 3.56
CA HIS A 447 13.18 1.62 2.77
C HIS A 447 14.22 0.49 2.77
N GLU A 448 15.02 0.39 1.71
CA GLU A 448 16.13 -0.58 1.65
C GLU A 448 17.15 -0.37 2.76
N SER A 449 17.31 0.88 3.23
CA SER A 449 18.17 1.23 4.36
C SER A 449 17.59 0.91 5.74
N SER A 450 16.34 0.48 5.83
CA SER A 450 15.72 0.10 7.10
C SER A 450 16.41 -1.09 7.73
N ARG A 451 16.42 -1.17 9.06
CA ARG A 451 17.06 -2.30 9.78
C ARG A 451 16.46 -3.65 9.33
N TYR A 452 15.15 -3.73 9.17
CA TYR A 452 14.49 -4.94 8.69
C TYR A 452 15.03 -5.41 7.33
N ASN A 453 15.18 -4.49 6.37
CA ASN A 453 15.67 -4.84 5.04
C ASN A 453 17.15 -5.18 5.04
N GLN A 454 17.97 -4.51 5.87
CA GLN A 454 19.37 -4.88 6.08
C GLN A 454 19.49 -6.30 6.65
N ASP A 455 18.66 -6.64 7.66
CA ASP A 455 18.59 -8.00 8.22
C ASP A 455 18.15 -9.02 7.15
N THR A 456 17.16 -8.65 6.31
CA THR A 456 16.69 -9.51 5.21
C THR A 456 17.80 -9.78 4.20
N PHE A 457 18.55 -8.76 3.79
CA PHE A 457 19.65 -8.92 2.82
C PHE A 457 20.78 -9.77 3.38
N LEU A 458 21.12 -9.59 4.67
CA LEU A 458 22.12 -10.42 5.32
C LEU A 458 21.70 -11.90 5.32
N ILE A 459 20.48 -12.19 5.76
CA ILE A 459 19.99 -13.57 5.85
C ILE A 459 19.90 -14.20 4.45
N THR A 460 19.37 -13.50 3.46
CA THR A 460 19.25 -14.03 2.10
C THR A 460 20.63 -14.31 1.45
N ASN A 461 21.64 -13.52 1.79
CA ASN A 461 22.98 -13.71 1.25
C ASN A 461 23.78 -14.82 1.94
N LYS A 462 23.49 -15.12 3.23
CA LYS A 462 24.26 -16.08 4.02
C LYS A 462 23.63 -17.46 4.11
N TYR A 463 22.36 -17.59 3.72
CA TYR A 463 21.63 -18.87 3.81
C TYR A 463 21.00 -19.24 2.47
N ALA A 464 20.83 -20.53 2.23
CA ALA A 464 20.11 -21.07 1.08
C ALA A 464 18.57 -21.06 1.27
N ILE A 465 18.10 -20.71 2.46
CA ILE A 465 16.68 -20.52 2.79
C ILE A 465 16.43 -19.04 3.11
N SER A 466 15.25 -18.57 2.76
CA SER A 466 14.82 -17.18 3.01
C SER A 466 13.35 -17.13 3.40
N VAL A 467 12.85 -15.95 3.74
CA VAL A 467 11.40 -15.69 3.86
C VAL A 467 10.73 -15.62 2.49
N ASP A 468 11.49 -15.46 1.42
CA ASP A 468 11.01 -15.39 0.04
C ASP A 468 10.83 -16.80 -0.54
N TYR A 469 9.82 -17.50 -0.06
CA TYR A 469 9.49 -18.83 -0.57
C TYR A 469 8.07 -18.89 -1.15
N MET A 470 7.90 -19.84 -2.09
CA MET A 470 6.62 -20.18 -2.70
C MET A 470 6.44 -21.69 -2.62
N SER A 471 5.30 -22.14 -2.17
CA SER A 471 4.96 -23.57 -2.14
C SER A 471 3.93 -23.90 -3.22
N ILE A 472 4.26 -24.85 -4.06
CA ILE A 472 3.36 -25.41 -5.07
C ILE A 472 2.78 -26.68 -4.47
N ILE A 473 1.48 -26.70 -4.22
CA ILE A 473 0.79 -27.84 -3.61
C ILE A 473 0.40 -28.81 -4.73
N ILE A 474 0.92 -30.01 -4.65
CA ILE A 474 0.56 -31.09 -5.58
C ILE A 474 -0.54 -31.92 -4.93
N GLU A 475 -1.79 -31.73 -5.39
CA GLU A 475 -2.95 -32.48 -4.96
C GLU A 475 -3.05 -33.81 -5.76
N THR A 476 -3.26 -34.88 -5.04
CA THR A 476 -3.30 -36.27 -5.58
C THR A 476 -4.41 -37.08 -4.94
N THR A 477 -4.52 -38.33 -5.30
CA THR A 477 -5.33 -39.29 -4.57
C THR A 477 -4.68 -39.67 -3.22
N PRO A 478 -5.42 -40.13 -2.21
CA PRO A 478 -4.84 -40.63 -0.96
C PRO A 478 -3.75 -41.68 -1.21
N ASP A 479 -2.77 -41.73 -0.31
CA ASP A 479 -1.61 -42.62 -0.34
C ASP A 479 -0.70 -42.48 -1.60
N ALA A 480 -0.86 -41.43 -2.38
CA ALA A 480 -0.13 -41.26 -3.64
C ALA A 480 1.40 -41.15 -3.48
N CYS A 481 1.91 -40.77 -2.31
CA CYS A 481 3.34 -40.75 -2.00
C CYS A 481 3.98 -42.16 -2.01
N THR A 482 3.16 -43.24 -1.94
CA THR A 482 3.66 -44.62 -1.99
C THR A 482 3.88 -45.13 -3.41
N TYR A 483 3.47 -44.36 -4.42
CA TYR A 483 3.61 -44.76 -5.83
C TYR A 483 4.77 -44.06 -6.52
N TYR A 484 5.62 -44.87 -7.18
CA TYR A 484 6.80 -44.37 -7.89
C TYR A 484 6.46 -43.29 -8.92
N ASP A 485 5.41 -43.46 -9.71
CA ASP A 485 5.05 -42.55 -10.79
C ASP A 485 4.71 -41.16 -10.25
N THR A 486 3.98 -41.07 -9.15
CA THR A 486 3.65 -39.78 -8.50
C THR A 486 4.91 -39.12 -8.00
N MET A 487 5.75 -39.82 -7.26
CA MET A 487 6.98 -39.28 -6.70
C MET A 487 7.97 -38.87 -7.78
N ASN A 488 8.03 -39.61 -8.89
CA ASN A 488 8.86 -39.26 -10.05
C ASN A 488 8.36 -38.00 -10.77
N ILE A 489 7.04 -37.78 -10.85
CA ILE A 489 6.48 -36.52 -11.38
C ILE A 489 6.85 -35.34 -10.48
N ILE A 490 6.78 -35.47 -9.16
CA ILE A 490 7.19 -34.47 -8.19
C ILE A 490 8.67 -34.16 -8.34
N ASP A 491 9.51 -35.19 -8.47
CA ASP A 491 10.96 -35.04 -8.66
C ASP A 491 11.32 -34.30 -9.98
N ARG A 492 10.65 -34.68 -11.07
CA ARG A 492 10.83 -33.99 -12.37
C ARG A 492 10.37 -32.53 -12.32
N PHE A 493 9.27 -32.25 -11.63
CA PHE A 493 8.82 -30.89 -11.42
C PHE A 493 9.84 -30.10 -10.59
N GLN A 494 10.29 -30.66 -9.46
CA GLN A 494 11.31 -30.05 -8.61
C GLN A 494 12.58 -29.75 -9.39
N TRP A 495 13.13 -30.72 -10.12
CA TRP A 495 14.34 -30.55 -10.95
C TRP A 495 14.19 -29.42 -11.97
N ARG A 496 13.01 -29.33 -12.60
CA ARG A 496 12.74 -28.25 -13.54
C ARG A 496 12.76 -26.89 -12.83
N MET A 497 12.17 -26.78 -11.64
CA MET A 497 12.14 -25.52 -10.87
C MET A 497 13.52 -25.13 -10.36
N GLU A 498 14.38 -26.05 -9.99
CA GLU A 498 15.78 -25.79 -9.60
C GLU A 498 16.58 -25.10 -10.70
N ASN A 499 16.22 -25.33 -11.95
CA ASN A 499 16.89 -24.74 -13.11
C ASN A 499 16.27 -23.40 -13.57
N VAL A 500 15.28 -22.89 -12.86
CA VAL A 500 14.66 -21.59 -13.17
C VAL A 500 15.48 -20.46 -12.53
N THR A 501 15.92 -19.52 -13.34
CA THR A 501 16.65 -18.35 -12.85
C THR A 501 15.85 -17.58 -11.82
N GLY A 502 16.39 -17.43 -10.62
CA GLY A 502 15.72 -16.77 -9.49
C GLY A 502 15.26 -17.75 -8.42
N VAL A 503 15.24 -19.06 -8.69
CA VAL A 503 15.10 -20.09 -7.66
C VAL A 503 16.48 -20.35 -7.06
N GLN A 504 16.59 -20.29 -5.75
CA GLN A 504 17.82 -20.49 -4.99
C GLN A 504 17.97 -21.93 -4.56
N SER A 505 16.91 -22.52 -4.01
CA SER A 505 16.85 -23.90 -3.60
C SER A 505 15.42 -24.43 -3.62
N THR A 506 15.27 -25.76 -3.59
CA THR A 506 13.96 -26.38 -3.53
C THR A 506 13.93 -27.54 -2.53
N VAL A 507 12.77 -27.80 -1.94
CA VAL A 507 12.58 -28.92 -1.02
C VAL A 507 11.24 -29.60 -1.32
N SER A 508 11.24 -30.93 -1.38
CA SER A 508 10.03 -31.75 -1.53
C SER A 508 10.17 -33.11 -0.82
N LEU A 509 9.06 -33.82 -0.71
CA LEU A 509 9.08 -35.18 -0.23
C LEU A 509 9.97 -36.11 -1.09
N ALA A 510 10.01 -35.88 -2.42
CA ALA A 510 10.82 -36.63 -3.35
C ALA A 510 12.32 -36.46 -3.08
N SER A 511 12.78 -35.20 -2.79
CA SER A 511 14.19 -34.95 -2.48
C SER A 511 14.63 -35.62 -1.19
N ILE A 512 13.77 -35.65 -0.17
CA ILE A 512 14.07 -36.34 1.10
C ILE A 512 14.06 -37.86 0.89
N SER A 513 13.09 -38.44 0.13
CA SER A 513 13.05 -39.86 -0.19
C SER A 513 14.36 -40.31 -0.88
N LYS A 514 14.89 -39.54 -1.85
CA LYS A 514 16.17 -39.82 -2.49
C LYS A 514 17.33 -39.85 -1.51
N LEU A 515 17.35 -38.88 -0.58
CA LEU A 515 18.41 -38.79 0.45
C LEU A 515 18.37 -39.98 1.40
N VAL A 516 17.14 -40.37 1.87
CA VAL A 516 16.95 -41.54 2.75
C VAL A 516 17.33 -42.82 2.03
N ASN A 517 16.95 -42.98 0.75
CA ASN A 517 17.32 -44.17 -0.03
C ASN A 517 18.85 -44.30 -0.20
N ALA A 518 19.56 -43.22 -0.46
CA ALA A 518 21.01 -43.23 -0.47
C ALA A 518 21.60 -43.63 0.89
N GLY A 519 21.00 -43.09 2.00
CA GLY A 519 21.40 -43.42 3.36
C GLY A 519 21.26 -44.93 3.67
N TYR A 520 20.18 -45.57 3.24
CA TYR A 520 20.02 -47.03 3.37
C TYR A 520 21.03 -47.85 2.58
N ASN A 521 21.69 -47.23 1.60
CA ASN A 521 22.72 -47.83 0.77
C ASN A 521 24.10 -47.20 1.03
N GLU A 522 24.45 -47.06 2.29
CA GLU A 522 25.77 -46.59 2.78
C GLU A 522 26.15 -45.17 2.27
N GLY A 523 25.17 -44.33 2.01
CA GLY A 523 25.41 -42.98 1.47
C GLY A 523 25.85 -42.96 0.00
N ASN A 524 25.84 -44.04 -0.72
CA ASN A 524 26.30 -44.15 -2.08
C ASN A 524 25.47 -43.26 -3.03
N PRO A 525 26.10 -42.29 -3.75
CA PRO A 525 25.38 -41.39 -4.62
C PRO A 525 24.56 -42.05 -5.72
N ASN A 526 24.92 -43.24 -6.18
CA ASN A 526 24.17 -44.00 -7.18
C ASN A 526 22.74 -44.38 -6.72
N TRP A 527 22.52 -44.42 -5.41
CA TRP A 527 21.23 -44.68 -4.79
C TRP A 527 20.45 -43.41 -4.41
N ARG A 528 20.96 -42.26 -4.76
CA ARG A 528 20.24 -40.98 -4.59
C ARG A 528 19.15 -40.81 -5.67
N VAL A 529 18.28 -41.80 -5.75
CA VAL A 529 17.18 -41.91 -6.71
C VAL A 529 15.90 -42.32 -5.96
N ILE A 530 14.74 -42.03 -6.55
CA ILE A 530 13.45 -42.53 -6.02
C ILE A 530 13.38 -44.04 -6.19
N PRO A 531 13.13 -44.82 -5.11
CA PRO A 531 13.00 -46.25 -5.21
C PRO A 531 11.84 -46.66 -6.13
N ARG A 532 12.09 -47.55 -7.08
CA ARG A 532 11.04 -48.12 -7.94
C ARG A 532 10.21 -49.20 -7.22
N ASN A 533 10.83 -49.88 -6.25
CA ASN A 533 10.13 -50.86 -5.41
C ASN A 533 9.27 -50.09 -4.40
N GLN A 534 7.97 -50.42 -4.36
CA GLN A 534 6.99 -49.74 -3.48
C GLN A 534 7.34 -49.88 -2.01
N GLN A 535 7.78 -51.03 -1.55
CA GLN A 535 8.14 -51.27 -0.15
C GLN A 535 9.32 -50.39 0.27
N THR A 536 10.36 -50.31 -0.57
CA THR A 536 11.54 -49.48 -0.35
C THR A 536 11.15 -47.96 -0.38
N LEU A 537 10.25 -47.61 -1.29
CA LEU A 537 9.72 -46.25 -1.33
C LEU A 537 8.98 -45.87 -0.04
N VAL A 538 8.07 -46.73 0.41
CA VAL A 538 7.34 -46.55 1.67
C VAL A 538 8.32 -46.43 2.85
N GLN A 539 9.36 -47.27 2.92
CA GLN A 539 10.39 -47.17 3.95
C GLN A 539 11.15 -45.86 3.93
N SER A 540 11.40 -45.30 2.72
CA SER A 540 12.13 -44.05 2.57
C SER A 540 11.34 -42.83 3.04
N ILE A 541 10.01 -42.91 3.09
CA ILE A 541 9.12 -41.83 3.52
C ILE A 541 8.50 -42.04 4.91
N ALA A 542 8.44 -43.29 5.41
CA ALA A 542 7.74 -43.66 6.65
C ALA A 542 8.24 -42.92 7.92
N ARG A 543 9.44 -42.40 7.91
CA ARG A 543 10.03 -41.63 9.04
C ARG A 543 9.84 -40.13 8.93
N ILE A 544 9.21 -39.64 7.85
CA ILE A 544 8.97 -38.20 7.64
C ILE A 544 7.60 -37.90 8.26
N PRO A 545 7.56 -37.13 9.37
CA PRO A 545 6.30 -36.79 10.00
C PRO A 545 5.51 -35.80 9.18
N SER A 546 4.18 -35.78 9.28
CA SER A 546 3.35 -34.73 8.66
C SER A 546 3.69 -33.32 9.15
N SER A 547 4.19 -33.20 10.38
CA SER A 547 4.71 -31.95 10.93
C SER A 547 5.96 -31.39 10.19
N SER A 548 6.55 -32.18 9.27
CA SER A 548 7.63 -31.68 8.39
C SER A 548 7.16 -30.61 7.41
N GLY A 549 5.84 -30.53 7.15
CA GLY A 549 5.26 -29.66 6.15
C GLY A 549 5.49 -30.12 4.71
N LEU A 550 5.89 -31.40 4.49
CA LEU A 550 6.17 -31.98 3.16
C LEU A 550 5.09 -32.93 2.66
N LEU A 551 4.16 -33.30 3.52
CA LEU A 551 3.00 -34.14 3.22
C LEU A 551 1.91 -33.90 4.25
N ASN A 552 0.65 -34.09 3.87
CA ASN A 552 -0.47 -34.18 4.81
C ASN A 552 -0.63 -35.60 5.34
N SER A 553 -1.58 -35.84 6.24
CA SER A 553 -1.77 -37.12 6.96
C SER A 553 -2.02 -38.32 6.07
N ASP A 554 -2.61 -38.15 4.89
CA ASP A 554 -2.99 -39.20 3.94
C ASP A 554 -2.23 -39.12 2.59
N CYS A 555 -1.17 -38.35 2.51
CA CYS A 555 -0.40 -38.12 1.28
C CYS A 555 -1.22 -37.67 0.07
N SER A 556 -2.40 -37.09 0.25
CA SER A 556 -3.18 -36.51 -0.85
C SER A 556 -2.73 -35.10 -1.26
N ALA A 557 -1.87 -34.48 -0.48
CA ALA A 557 -1.28 -33.18 -0.76
C ALA A 557 0.20 -33.16 -0.35
N MET A 558 1.05 -32.78 -1.29
CA MET A 558 2.51 -32.72 -1.12
C MET A 558 3.05 -31.40 -1.72
N PRO A 559 3.60 -30.51 -0.91
CA PRO A 559 4.19 -29.28 -1.43
C PRO A 559 5.58 -29.52 -2.04
N VAL A 560 5.88 -28.75 -3.08
CA VAL A 560 7.24 -28.44 -3.51
C VAL A 560 7.51 -27.01 -3.10
N ILE A 561 8.44 -26.79 -2.18
CA ILE A 561 8.81 -25.49 -1.65
C ILE A 561 9.95 -24.94 -2.50
N LEU A 562 9.77 -23.75 -3.07
CA LEU A 562 10.74 -23.04 -3.87
C LEU A 562 11.21 -21.84 -3.07
N PHE A 563 12.48 -21.79 -2.70
CA PHE A 563 13.12 -20.63 -2.10
C PHE A 563 13.66 -19.72 -3.22
N LEU A 564 13.27 -18.47 -3.22
CA LEU A 564 13.66 -17.51 -4.22
C LEU A 564 14.75 -16.57 -3.69
N LYS A 565 15.59 -16.09 -4.59
CA LYS A 565 16.63 -15.10 -4.23
C LYS A 565 16.05 -13.73 -3.89
N ASP A 566 14.87 -13.41 -4.41
CA ASP A 566 14.12 -12.19 -4.16
C ASP A 566 12.65 -12.38 -4.56
N HIS A 567 11.80 -11.45 -4.13
CA HIS A 567 10.38 -11.41 -4.51
C HIS A 567 10.06 -10.31 -5.53
N LYS A 568 11.06 -9.87 -6.30
CA LYS A 568 10.83 -8.88 -7.36
C LYS A 568 9.81 -9.39 -8.38
N ALA A 569 9.03 -8.46 -8.90
CA ALA A 569 7.97 -8.77 -9.88
C ALA A 569 8.48 -9.63 -11.05
N GLU A 570 9.70 -9.36 -11.55
CA GLU A 570 10.29 -10.13 -12.64
C GLU A 570 10.60 -11.57 -12.25
N THR A 571 11.15 -11.78 -11.04
CA THR A 571 11.45 -13.12 -10.52
C THR A 571 10.16 -13.91 -10.31
N ILE A 572 9.17 -13.31 -9.65
CA ILE A 572 7.85 -13.93 -9.42
C ILE A 572 7.20 -14.33 -10.75
N ASN A 573 7.09 -13.39 -11.69
CA ASN A 573 6.44 -13.63 -12.98
C ASN A 573 7.13 -14.75 -13.78
N ARG A 574 8.46 -14.80 -13.74
CA ARG A 574 9.25 -15.85 -14.41
C ARG A 574 8.97 -17.21 -13.80
N VAL A 575 9.04 -17.31 -12.47
CA VAL A 575 8.80 -18.58 -11.75
C VAL A 575 7.36 -19.06 -11.94
N ILE A 576 6.37 -18.18 -11.79
CA ILE A 576 4.94 -18.51 -12.01
C ILE A 576 4.70 -19.00 -13.43
N LYS A 577 5.29 -18.37 -14.42
CA LYS A 577 5.18 -18.79 -15.83
C LYS A 577 5.70 -20.20 -16.02
N GLU A 578 6.89 -20.51 -15.50
CA GLU A 578 7.48 -21.86 -15.59
C GLU A 578 6.69 -22.90 -14.79
N VAL A 579 6.17 -22.54 -13.61
CA VAL A 579 5.28 -23.41 -12.86
C VAL A 579 4.02 -23.73 -13.66
N LYS A 580 3.37 -22.74 -14.29
CA LYS A 580 2.17 -22.96 -15.11
C LYS A 580 2.46 -23.88 -16.31
N ILE A 581 3.61 -23.72 -16.98
CA ILE A 581 4.02 -24.57 -18.09
C ILE A 581 4.28 -26.01 -17.60
N ALA A 582 5.05 -26.16 -16.52
CA ALA A 582 5.35 -27.47 -15.94
C ALA A 582 4.10 -28.18 -15.44
N ALA A 583 3.16 -27.45 -14.84
CA ALA A 583 1.88 -27.98 -14.38
C ALA A 583 1.01 -28.52 -15.53
N GLN A 584 1.03 -27.86 -16.69
CA GLN A 584 0.31 -28.32 -17.88
C GLN A 584 0.95 -29.58 -18.50
N GLU A 585 2.28 -29.68 -18.50
CA GLU A 585 3.01 -30.80 -19.09
C GLU A 585 3.03 -32.06 -18.21
N LEU A 586 3.11 -31.88 -16.88
CA LEU A 586 3.25 -32.97 -15.91
C LEU A 586 1.93 -33.33 -15.19
N GLY A 587 0.95 -32.44 -15.24
CA GLY A 587 -0.35 -32.63 -14.59
C GLY A 587 -1.22 -33.68 -15.28
N SER A 588 -2.14 -34.26 -14.52
CA SER A 588 -3.15 -35.20 -14.98
C SER A 588 -4.45 -35.04 -14.19
N GLN A 589 -5.48 -35.88 -14.49
CA GLN A 589 -6.71 -35.91 -13.69
C GLN A 589 -6.47 -36.26 -12.22
N HIS A 590 -5.40 -37.03 -11.94
CA HIS A 590 -5.06 -37.53 -10.61
C HIS A 590 -3.93 -36.75 -9.93
N ILE A 591 -3.24 -35.86 -10.65
CA ILE A 591 -2.11 -35.06 -10.14
C ILE A 591 -2.31 -33.61 -10.59
N GLN A 592 -2.69 -32.75 -9.65
CA GLN A 592 -2.99 -31.35 -9.92
C GLN A 592 -2.00 -30.46 -9.18
N PHE A 593 -1.36 -29.57 -9.93
CA PHE A 593 -0.48 -28.56 -9.37
C PHE A 593 -1.29 -27.30 -9.00
N LYS A 594 -1.38 -27.00 -7.73
CA LYS A 594 -2.08 -25.82 -7.20
C LYS A 594 -1.08 -24.76 -6.82
N LEU A 595 -1.17 -23.65 -7.52
CA LEU A 595 -0.45 -22.42 -7.17
C LEU A 595 -1.25 -21.67 -6.10
N ALA A 596 -0.67 -20.92 -5.35
CA ALA A 596 0.66 -20.89 -4.76
C ALA A 596 0.44 -20.56 -3.29
N SER A 597 1.18 -21.20 -2.41
CA SER A 597 1.17 -20.90 -0.99
C SER A 597 2.48 -20.24 -0.58
N GLY A 598 2.58 -19.74 0.65
CA GLY A 598 3.75 -19.03 1.15
C GLY A 598 3.75 -17.52 0.80
N PRO A 599 4.69 -16.74 1.38
CA PRO A 599 4.73 -15.28 1.23
C PRO A 599 4.80 -14.82 -0.23
N VAL A 600 5.66 -15.41 -1.04
CA VAL A 600 5.78 -15.05 -2.47
C VAL A 600 4.54 -15.50 -3.26
N GLY A 601 3.88 -16.60 -2.87
CA GLY A 601 2.61 -17.01 -3.45
C GLY A 601 1.50 -15.98 -3.22
N VAL A 602 1.46 -15.39 -2.04
CA VAL A 602 0.56 -14.27 -1.71
C VAL A 602 0.88 -13.04 -2.56
N MET A 603 2.17 -12.69 -2.69
CA MET A 603 2.58 -11.56 -3.54
C MET A 603 2.23 -11.79 -5.01
N ALA A 604 2.39 -13.01 -5.51
CA ALA A 604 1.99 -13.37 -6.87
C ALA A 604 0.48 -13.20 -7.10
N ALA A 605 -0.36 -13.67 -6.17
CA ALA A 605 -1.81 -13.47 -6.21
C ALA A 605 -2.18 -11.98 -6.19
N THR A 606 -1.49 -11.21 -5.36
CA THR A 606 -1.70 -9.76 -5.25
C THR A 606 -1.32 -9.04 -6.53
N ASN A 607 -0.20 -9.39 -7.15
CA ASN A 607 0.23 -8.81 -8.43
C ASN A 607 -0.75 -9.13 -9.57
N GLU A 608 -1.25 -10.37 -9.64
CA GLU A 608 -2.29 -10.74 -10.63
C GLU A 608 -3.60 -9.96 -10.36
N ALA A 609 -4.03 -9.83 -9.11
CA ALA A 609 -5.23 -9.06 -8.75
C ALA A 609 -5.09 -7.57 -9.08
N VAL A 610 -3.91 -6.97 -8.86
CA VAL A 610 -3.60 -5.58 -9.24
C VAL A 610 -3.64 -5.41 -10.76
N ALA A 611 -3.04 -6.35 -11.51
CA ALA A 611 -3.06 -6.35 -12.96
C ALA A 611 -4.48 -6.40 -13.53
N GLU A 612 -5.31 -7.30 -13.00
CA GLU A 612 -6.71 -7.45 -13.41
C GLU A 612 -7.58 -6.23 -13.02
N ALA A 613 -7.27 -5.57 -11.91
CA ALA A 613 -8.04 -4.44 -11.40
C ALA A 613 -7.72 -3.11 -12.12
N GLN A 614 -6.54 -2.94 -12.71
CA GLN A 614 -6.07 -1.67 -13.28
C GLN A 614 -7.04 -1.09 -14.33
N LEU A 615 -7.39 -1.88 -15.34
CA LEU A 615 -8.25 -1.39 -16.44
C LEU A 615 -9.70 -1.16 -15.99
N PRO A 616 -10.39 -2.09 -15.30
CA PRO A 616 -11.72 -1.85 -14.77
C PRO A 616 -11.79 -0.62 -13.84
N MET A 617 -10.84 -0.45 -12.95
CA MET A 617 -10.75 0.73 -12.06
C MET A 617 -10.73 2.03 -12.86
N MET A 618 -9.87 2.13 -13.89
CA MET A 618 -9.79 3.32 -14.73
C MET A 618 -11.13 3.59 -15.45
N ILE A 619 -11.78 2.55 -16.01
CA ILE A 619 -13.08 2.68 -16.68
C ILE A 619 -14.13 3.21 -15.69
N TYR A 620 -14.18 2.69 -14.47
CA TYR A 620 -15.17 3.14 -13.47
C TYR A 620 -14.90 4.58 -13.02
N VAL A 621 -13.66 4.94 -12.72
CA VAL A 621 -13.29 6.30 -12.30
C VAL A 621 -13.63 7.31 -13.38
N TYR A 622 -13.14 7.09 -14.62
CA TYR A 622 -13.42 8.00 -15.72
C TYR A 622 -14.89 8.01 -16.11
N GLY A 623 -15.56 6.85 -16.08
CA GLY A 623 -17.01 6.74 -16.32
C GLY A 623 -17.81 7.58 -15.32
N ALA A 624 -17.49 7.49 -14.03
CA ALA A 624 -18.12 8.27 -12.98
C ALA A 624 -17.89 9.78 -13.18
N VAL A 625 -16.66 10.20 -13.44
CA VAL A 625 -16.30 11.60 -13.69
C VAL A 625 -17.02 12.14 -14.93
N ILE A 626 -17.07 11.37 -16.02
CA ILE A 626 -17.79 11.75 -17.25
C ILE A 626 -19.28 11.95 -16.96
N ILE A 627 -19.92 11.00 -16.25
CA ILE A 627 -21.35 11.10 -15.91
C ILE A 627 -21.62 12.34 -15.06
N LEU A 628 -20.83 12.58 -14.03
CA LEU A 628 -20.97 13.74 -13.13
C LEU A 628 -20.73 15.06 -13.86
N CYS A 629 -19.73 15.14 -14.72
CA CYS A 629 -19.49 16.31 -15.56
C CYS A 629 -20.66 16.54 -16.55
N LEU A 630 -21.22 15.50 -17.16
CA LEU A 630 -22.39 15.60 -18.03
C LEU A 630 -23.62 16.10 -17.27
N LEU A 631 -23.86 15.60 -16.07
CA LEU A 631 -24.96 16.06 -15.20
C LEU A 631 -24.77 17.52 -14.79
N SER A 632 -23.53 17.93 -14.49
CA SER A 632 -23.17 19.30 -14.07
C SER A 632 -23.34 20.31 -15.20
N PHE A 633 -22.68 20.06 -16.32
CA PHE A 633 -22.57 21.03 -17.42
C PHE A 633 -23.64 20.86 -18.47
N ARG A 634 -24.28 19.68 -18.55
CA ARG A 634 -25.24 19.30 -19.60
C ARG A 634 -24.70 19.53 -21.01
N SER A 635 -23.41 19.32 -21.19
CA SER A 635 -22.68 19.59 -22.43
C SER A 635 -21.51 18.61 -22.59
N VAL A 636 -21.56 17.83 -23.69
CA VAL A 636 -20.46 16.91 -24.04
C VAL A 636 -19.15 17.67 -24.25
N ARG A 637 -19.19 18.85 -24.89
CA ARG A 637 -18.00 19.68 -25.10
C ARG A 637 -17.34 20.07 -23.79
N ALA A 638 -18.12 20.49 -22.79
CA ALA A 638 -17.65 20.84 -21.46
C ALA A 638 -17.01 19.63 -20.75
N THR A 639 -17.64 18.47 -20.86
CA THR A 639 -17.11 17.23 -20.29
C THR A 639 -15.77 16.84 -20.91
N VAL A 640 -15.64 16.87 -22.24
CA VAL A 640 -14.38 16.56 -22.93
C VAL A 640 -13.25 17.50 -22.50
N VAL A 641 -13.54 18.81 -22.37
CA VAL A 641 -12.55 19.82 -21.97
C VAL A 641 -12.01 19.59 -20.54
N VAL A 642 -12.81 19.01 -19.66
CA VAL A 642 -12.39 18.68 -18.30
C VAL A 642 -11.68 17.32 -18.25
N VAL A 643 -12.23 16.31 -18.91
CA VAL A 643 -11.77 14.92 -18.74
C VAL A 643 -10.49 14.62 -19.54
N LEU A 644 -10.34 15.19 -20.74
CA LEU A 644 -9.19 14.88 -21.59
C LEU A 644 -7.84 15.28 -20.95
N PRO A 645 -7.68 16.47 -20.34
CA PRO A 645 -6.46 16.80 -19.61
C PRO A 645 -6.14 15.84 -18.46
N LEU A 646 -7.17 15.38 -17.71
CA LEU A 646 -6.98 14.42 -16.62
C LEU A 646 -6.42 13.09 -17.13
N TYR A 647 -6.91 12.62 -18.28
CA TYR A 647 -6.42 11.39 -18.88
C TYR A 647 -4.94 11.50 -19.32
N VAL A 648 -4.54 12.64 -19.89
CA VAL A 648 -3.14 12.93 -20.20
C VAL A 648 -2.28 12.89 -18.94
N VAL A 649 -2.74 13.53 -17.85
CA VAL A 649 -2.00 13.54 -16.57
C VAL A 649 -1.86 12.15 -15.98
N SER A 650 -2.90 11.30 -16.05
CA SER A 650 -2.81 9.91 -15.59
C SER A 650 -1.77 9.11 -16.38
N THR A 651 -1.67 9.32 -17.70
CA THR A 651 -0.64 8.67 -18.54
C THR A 651 0.77 9.18 -18.18
N LEU A 652 0.91 10.48 -17.91
CA LEU A 652 2.19 11.04 -17.46
C LEU A 652 2.58 10.54 -16.05
N ALA A 653 1.60 10.28 -15.18
CA ALA A 653 1.87 9.68 -13.88
C ALA A 653 2.39 8.23 -14.02
N GLN A 654 1.85 7.44 -14.94
CA GLN A 654 2.36 6.10 -15.25
C GLN A 654 3.79 6.17 -15.83
N TRP A 655 4.08 7.14 -16.69
CA TRP A 655 5.44 7.36 -17.17
C TRP A 655 6.39 7.74 -16.02
N LEU A 656 5.94 8.62 -15.10
CA LEU A 656 6.75 8.97 -13.92
C LEU A 656 7.05 7.74 -13.05
N MET A 657 6.07 6.83 -12.88
CA MET A 657 6.28 5.55 -12.17
C MET A 657 7.41 4.74 -12.83
N THR A 658 7.36 4.57 -14.16
CA THR A 658 8.41 3.87 -14.90
C THR A 658 9.77 4.57 -14.77
N ALA A 659 9.80 5.91 -14.84
CA ALA A 659 11.05 6.69 -14.76
C ALA A 659 11.71 6.67 -13.36
N LEU A 660 10.95 6.45 -12.31
CA LEU A 660 11.42 6.39 -10.93
C LEU A 660 11.52 4.96 -10.39
N ASP A 661 11.36 3.94 -11.23
CA ASP A 661 11.31 2.53 -10.83
C ASP A 661 10.29 2.26 -9.70
N ILE A 662 9.13 2.91 -9.78
CA ILE A 662 7.99 2.68 -8.90
C ILE A 662 7.05 1.68 -9.58
N GLY A 663 6.90 0.49 -9.01
CA GLY A 663 5.99 -0.53 -9.54
C GLY A 663 4.52 -0.20 -9.29
N LEU A 664 3.64 -0.79 -10.11
CA LEU A 664 2.21 -0.75 -9.85
C LEU A 664 1.86 -1.82 -8.81
N THR A 665 1.63 -1.39 -7.58
CA THR A 665 1.40 -2.23 -6.40
C THR A 665 0.03 -1.93 -5.78
N VAL A 666 -0.30 -2.62 -4.70
CA VAL A 666 -1.52 -2.35 -3.90
C VAL A 666 -1.55 -0.90 -3.40
N SER A 667 -0.39 -0.33 -3.06
CA SER A 667 -0.30 1.04 -2.55
C SER A 667 -0.36 2.10 -3.65
N THR A 668 0.23 1.85 -4.82
CA THR A 668 0.31 2.83 -5.90
C THR A 668 -0.90 2.79 -6.85
N LEU A 669 -1.61 1.66 -6.93
CA LEU A 669 -2.80 1.50 -7.78
C LEU A 669 -3.90 2.55 -7.46
N PRO A 670 -4.27 2.83 -6.20
CA PRO A 670 -5.30 3.83 -5.88
C PRO A 670 -4.90 5.26 -6.23
N VAL A 671 -3.61 5.57 -6.36
CA VAL A 671 -3.11 6.94 -6.57
C VAL A 671 -3.68 7.58 -7.84
N ILE A 672 -3.83 6.78 -8.91
CA ILE A 672 -4.41 7.29 -10.17
C ILE A 672 -5.87 7.69 -9.95
N ALA A 673 -6.65 6.89 -9.25
CA ALA A 673 -8.05 7.21 -8.94
C ALA A 673 -8.16 8.45 -8.05
N LEU A 674 -7.32 8.55 -7.03
CA LEU A 674 -7.20 9.71 -6.13
C LEU A 674 -6.85 10.98 -6.91
N GLY A 675 -5.85 10.89 -7.77
CA GLY A 675 -5.38 12.03 -8.56
C GLY A 675 -6.38 12.52 -9.60
N VAL A 676 -7.17 11.62 -10.20
CA VAL A 676 -8.26 11.97 -11.13
C VAL A 676 -9.43 12.61 -10.39
N GLY A 677 -9.85 12.04 -9.25
CA GLY A 677 -10.92 12.59 -8.41
C GLY A 677 -10.65 14.03 -8.03
N ILE A 678 -9.54 14.27 -7.33
CA ILE A 678 -9.15 15.62 -6.86
C ILE A 678 -8.80 16.56 -8.05
N GLY A 679 -8.22 16.00 -9.12
CA GLY A 679 -7.83 16.78 -10.30
C GLY A 679 -9.00 17.38 -11.07
N VAL A 680 -10.15 16.73 -11.08
CA VAL A 680 -11.34 17.21 -11.79
C VAL A 680 -11.88 18.51 -11.22
N ASP A 681 -11.67 18.77 -9.94
CA ASP A 681 -12.14 19.94 -9.22
C ASP A 681 -11.62 21.24 -9.82
N TYR A 682 -10.35 21.29 -10.17
CA TYR A 682 -9.74 22.48 -10.80
C TYR A 682 -10.45 22.84 -12.11
N GLY A 683 -10.72 21.82 -12.93
CA GLY A 683 -11.45 21.96 -14.19
C GLY A 683 -12.90 22.40 -13.97
N ILE A 684 -13.61 21.81 -13.02
CA ILE A 684 -15.01 22.15 -12.69
C ILE A 684 -15.13 23.60 -12.26
N TYR A 685 -14.26 24.07 -11.36
CA TYR A 685 -14.32 25.46 -10.86
C TYR A 685 -14.04 26.50 -11.96
N ILE A 686 -13.03 26.29 -12.79
CA ILE A 686 -12.71 27.21 -13.90
C ILE A 686 -13.82 27.18 -14.94
N LEU A 687 -14.23 25.98 -15.40
CA LEU A 687 -15.19 25.83 -16.48
C LEU A 687 -16.60 26.26 -16.07
N SER A 688 -17.00 26.11 -14.79
CA SER A 688 -18.31 26.58 -14.30
C SER A 688 -18.48 28.09 -14.48
N THR A 689 -17.47 28.87 -14.11
CA THR A 689 -17.47 30.33 -14.28
C THR A 689 -17.39 30.71 -15.78
N MET A 690 -16.50 30.05 -16.51
CA MET A 690 -16.34 30.24 -17.96
C MET A 690 -17.64 29.93 -18.73
N SER A 691 -18.30 28.81 -18.41
CA SER A 691 -19.58 28.42 -19.04
C SER A 691 -20.71 29.41 -18.77
N THR A 692 -20.72 30.03 -17.59
CA THR A 692 -21.70 31.09 -17.27
C THR A 692 -21.48 32.30 -18.15
N LYS A 693 -20.24 32.76 -18.31
CA LYS A 693 -19.89 33.91 -19.16
C LYS A 693 -20.11 33.64 -20.63
N LEU A 694 -19.83 32.45 -21.11
CA LEU A 694 -20.16 32.01 -22.50
C LEU A 694 -21.68 32.04 -22.78
N LYS A 695 -22.50 31.67 -21.79
CA LYS A 695 -23.99 31.77 -21.91
C LYS A 695 -24.49 33.23 -21.90
N GLU A 696 -23.73 34.14 -21.24
CA GLU A 696 -23.99 35.59 -21.26
C GLU A 696 -23.56 36.25 -22.59
N GLY A 697 -22.94 35.51 -23.51
CA GLY A 697 -22.53 35.98 -24.84
C GLY A 697 -21.07 36.45 -24.93
N ALA A 698 -20.26 36.24 -23.89
CA ALA A 698 -18.82 36.55 -23.94
C ALA A 698 -18.08 35.55 -24.90
N ASN A 699 -17.03 36.05 -25.57
CA ASN A 699 -16.12 35.17 -26.31
C ASN A 699 -15.30 34.28 -25.37
N VAL A 700 -14.59 33.29 -25.92
CA VAL A 700 -13.86 32.30 -25.11
C VAL A 700 -12.72 32.94 -24.30
N HIS A 701 -11.98 33.90 -24.89
CA HIS A 701 -10.91 34.62 -24.22
C HIS A 701 -11.41 35.44 -23.02
N ASP A 702 -12.49 36.22 -23.21
CA ASP A 702 -13.03 37.05 -22.13
C ASP A 702 -13.72 36.23 -21.05
N ALA A 703 -14.40 35.11 -21.44
CA ALA A 703 -14.99 34.19 -20.50
C ALA A 703 -13.91 33.52 -19.65
N TYR A 704 -12.77 33.16 -20.23
CA TYR A 704 -11.65 32.57 -19.51
C TYR A 704 -10.94 33.61 -18.63
N LEU A 705 -10.69 34.84 -19.12
CA LEU A 705 -10.16 35.95 -18.30
C LEU A 705 -11.05 36.20 -17.07
N ALA A 706 -12.36 36.20 -17.24
CA ALA A 706 -13.30 36.35 -16.12
C ALA A 706 -13.19 35.17 -15.13
N ALA A 707 -13.04 33.94 -15.63
CA ALA A 707 -12.84 32.77 -14.79
C ALA A 707 -11.53 32.84 -14.00
N LEU A 708 -10.43 33.26 -14.61
CA LEU A 708 -9.15 33.48 -13.95
C LEU A 708 -9.24 34.58 -12.86
N LYS A 709 -9.87 35.70 -13.16
CA LYS A 709 -10.09 36.79 -12.19
C LYS A 709 -10.93 36.32 -11.01
N GLU A 710 -11.92 35.41 -11.21
CA GLU A 710 -12.82 34.95 -10.15
C GLU A 710 -12.26 33.77 -9.37
N ARG A 711 -11.65 32.78 -10.05
CA ARG A 711 -11.25 31.49 -9.47
C ARG A 711 -9.76 31.18 -9.57
N GLY A 712 -9.01 31.80 -10.49
CA GLY A 712 -7.65 31.41 -10.83
C GLY A 712 -6.70 31.43 -9.64
N SER A 713 -6.72 32.49 -8.82
CA SER A 713 -5.88 32.56 -7.62
C SER A 713 -6.20 31.48 -6.59
N ALA A 714 -7.48 31.14 -6.40
CA ALA A 714 -7.86 30.10 -5.48
C ALA A 714 -7.44 28.71 -6.01
N VAL A 715 -7.59 28.44 -7.31
CA VAL A 715 -7.15 27.17 -7.93
C VAL A 715 -5.62 27.01 -7.81
N LEU A 716 -4.84 28.05 -8.09
CA LEU A 716 -3.39 28.02 -7.92
C LEU A 716 -2.97 27.72 -6.47
N ILE A 717 -3.52 28.47 -5.52
CA ILE A 717 -3.19 28.30 -4.11
C ILE A 717 -3.59 26.91 -3.62
N THR A 718 -4.78 26.43 -3.98
CA THR A 718 -5.23 25.09 -3.54
C THR A 718 -4.37 23.98 -4.13
N GLY A 719 -4.01 24.06 -5.42
CA GLY A 719 -3.14 23.06 -6.05
C GLY A 719 -1.74 23.02 -5.42
N ILE A 720 -1.15 24.20 -5.19
CA ILE A 720 0.16 24.31 -4.54
C ILE A 720 0.09 23.84 -3.08
N THR A 721 -0.95 24.23 -2.34
CA THR A 721 -1.11 23.83 -0.93
C THR A 721 -1.29 22.31 -0.79
N LEU A 722 -2.10 21.69 -1.66
CA LEU A 722 -2.26 20.24 -1.71
C LEU A 722 -0.92 19.53 -2.01
N ALA A 723 -0.22 20.01 -3.03
CA ALA A 723 1.06 19.43 -3.43
C ALA A 723 2.11 19.54 -2.32
N ILE A 724 2.27 20.72 -1.69
CA ILE A 724 3.21 20.90 -0.58
C ILE A 724 2.77 20.10 0.65
N GLY A 725 1.47 20.05 0.93
CA GLY A 725 0.95 19.22 2.03
C GLY A 725 1.38 17.76 1.88
N VAL A 726 1.16 17.17 0.71
CA VAL A 726 1.50 15.77 0.45
C VAL A 726 3.01 15.55 0.27
N SER A 727 3.76 16.55 -0.18
CA SER A 727 5.23 16.43 -0.32
C SER A 727 5.95 16.22 1.03
N THR A 728 5.30 16.49 2.16
CA THR A 728 5.84 16.13 3.48
C THR A 728 6.05 14.63 3.63
N TRP A 729 5.34 13.81 2.85
CA TRP A 729 5.50 12.35 2.82
C TRP A 729 6.83 11.89 2.23
N PHE A 730 7.55 12.73 1.49
CA PHE A 730 8.88 12.42 0.95
C PHE A 730 9.91 12.09 2.05
N PHE A 731 9.65 12.56 3.27
CA PHE A 731 10.51 12.37 4.44
C PHE A 731 10.03 11.23 5.35
N SER A 732 9.08 10.42 4.90
CA SER A 732 8.56 9.30 5.69
C SER A 732 9.55 8.14 5.75
N ASP A 733 9.57 7.43 6.87
CA ASP A 733 10.26 6.15 7.04
C ASP A 733 9.60 5.01 6.27
N LEU A 734 8.36 5.23 5.80
CA LEU A 734 7.58 4.26 5.02
C LEU A 734 7.74 4.51 3.52
N LYS A 735 8.39 3.58 2.81
CA LYS A 735 8.64 3.71 1.36
C LYS A 735 7.35 3.88 0.56
N PHE A 736 6.31 3.07 0.83
CA PHE A 736 5.05 3.21 0.09
C PHE A 736 4.40 4.59 0.26
N GLN A 737 4.59 5.23 1.42
CA GLN A 737 4.11 6.60 1.65
C GLN A 737 4.91 7.61 0.82
N VAL A 738 6.21 7.42 0.71
CA VAL A 738 7.07 8.25 -0.16
C VAL A 738 6.62 8.12 -1.61
N ASP A 739 6.46 6.89 -2.10
CA ASP A 739 6.05 6.61 -3.48
C ASP A 739 4.68 7.25 -3.80
N MET A 740 3.69 7.05 -2.92
CA MET A 740 2.37 7.71 -3.04
C MET A 740 2.49 9.23 -3.00
N GLY A 741 3.32 9.76 -2.11
CA GLY A 741 3.57 11.20 -1.94
C GLY A 741 4.11 11.84 -3.20
N VAL A 742 5.12 11.23 -3.83
CA VAL A 742 5.72 11.69 -5.09
C VAL A 742 4.68 11.71 -6.21
N LEU A 743 3.95 10.62 -6.37
CA LEU A 743 2.95 10.50 -7.43
C LEU A 743 1.78 11.47 -7.25
N LEU A 744 1.24 11.59 -6.04
CA LEU A 744 0.13 12.53 -5.75
C LEU A 744 0.57 13.98 -5.89
N THR A 745 1.77 14.34 -5.41
CA THR A 745 2.33 15.70 -5.57
C THR A 745 2.43 16.07 -7.05
N PHE A 746 2.97 15.15 -7.87
CA PHE A 746 3.03 15.31 -9.31
C PHE A 746 1.64 15.49 -9.92
N MET A 747 0.70 14.60 -9.59
CA MET A 747 -0.65 14.64 -10.14
C MET A 747 -1.38 15.94 -9.76
N PHE A 748 -1.28 16.40 -8.51
CA PHE A 748 -1.95 17.62 -8.07
C PHE A 748 -1.40 18.87 -8.78
N LEU A 749 -0.07 18.99 -8.93
CA LEU A 749 0.54 20.09 -9.66
C LEU A 749 0.22 20.06 -11.14
N VAL A 750 0.36 18.89 -11.78
CA VAL A 750 0.14 18.78 -13.23
C VAL A 750 -1.33 18.91 -13.59
N ASN A 751 -2.27 18.36 -12.77
CA ASN A 751 -3.71 18.58 -12.96
C ASN A 751 -4.09 20.08 -12.83
N MET A 752 -3.54 20.78 -11.84
CA MET A 752 -3.73 22.23 -11.69
C MET A 752 -3.23 22.98 -12.92
N LEU A 753 -2.02 22.66 -13.39
CA LEU A 753 -1.45 23.27 -14.60
C LEU A 753 -2.29 22.92 -15.85
N ALA A 754 -2.73 21.69 -15.97
CA ALA A 754 -3.58 21.25 -17.09
C ALA A 754 -4.94 21.98 -17.12
N ALA A 755 -5.55 22.21 -15.95
CA ALA A 755 -6.77 23.00 -15.83
C ALA A 755 -6.57 24.49 -16.20
N ILE A 756 -5.37 25.04 -15.97
CA ILE A 756 -5.06 26.45 -16.30
C ILE A 756 -4.57 26.60 -17.74
N ILE A 757 -3.88 25.62 -18.30
CA ILE A 757 -3.19 25.75 -19.60
C ILE A 757 -3.94 24.99 -20.70
N VAL A 758 -4.23 23.70 -20.48
CA VAL A 758 -4.79 22.81 -21.52
C VAL A 758 -6.30 22.99 -21.67
N LEU A 759 -7.02 23.15 -20.56
CA LEU A 759 -8.48 23.33 -20.57
C LEU A 759 -8.90 24.56 -21.43
N PRO A 760 -8.33 25.77 -21.24
CA PRO A 760 -8.68 26.91 -22.09
C PRO A 760 -8.25 26.74 -23.55
N ALA A 761 -7.13 26.07 -23.80
CA ALA A 761 -6.69 25.75 -25.16
C ALA A 761 -7.67 24.84 -25.91
N LEU A 762 -8.19 23.80 -25.25
CA LEU A 762 -9.25 22.96 -25.80
C LEU A 762 -10.54 23.76 -26.01
N SER A 763 -10.87 24.65 -25.08
CA SER A 763 -12.07 25.49 -25.16
C SER A 763 -12.04 26.41 -26.39
N ALA A 764 -10.87 26.95 -26.77
CA ALA A 764 -10.71 27.80 -27.94
C ALA A 764 -11.11 27.14 -29.27
N PHE A 765 -11.05 25.81 -29.36
CA PHE A 765 -11.46 25.04 -30.55
C PHE A 765 -12.89 24.50 -30.46
N LEU A 766 -13.34 24.12 -29.25
CA LEU A 766 -14.66 23.50 -29.08
C LEU A 766 -15.82 24.49 -28.98
N TRP A 767 -15.57 25.72 -28.55
CA TRP A 767 -16.49 26.84 -28.65
C TRP A 767 -16.05 27.77 -29.79
N SER A 768 -16.60 27.52 -30.99
CA SER A 768 -16.37 28.46 -32.09
C SER A 768 -17.10 29.77 -31.80
N ASP A 769 -16.43 30.89 -32.04
CA ASP A 769 -17.07 32.20 -32.05
C ASP A 769 -18.27 32.13 -33.03
N LYS A 770 -19.50 32.17 -32.50
CA LYS A 770 -20.64 32.45 -33.35
C LYS A 770 -20.38 33.86 -33.91
N LYS A 771 -19.98 33.95 -35.18
CA LYS A 771 -20.10 35.20 -35.90
C LYS A 771 -21.55 35.63 -35.77
N GLN A 772 -21.78 36.75 -35.08
CA GLN A 772 -23.04 37.48 -35.18
C GLN A 772 -23.26 37.92 -36.60
#